data_43cfce0c836d5ece78bdf81c8c7a8517
#
_entry.id   43cfce0c836d5ece78bdf81c8c7a8517
#
_cell.length_a   1.000
_cell.length_b   1.000
_cell.length_c   1.000
_cell.angle_alpha   90.00
_cell.angle_beta   90.00
_cell.angle_gamma   90.00
#
_symmetry.space_group_name_H-M   'P 1'
#
loop_
_entity.id
_entity.type
_entity.pdbx_description
1 polymer ?
#
loop_
_entity_poly.entity_id
_entity_poly.type
_entity_poly.pdbx_seq_one_letter_code
_entity_poly.pdbx_strand_id
1 'polypeptide(L)'
;MHTIFKILPFIAGVWQLTAAEPTWEVLSIFKADVAASGMIWEKPIIEPRAACGLVKTGAGTLTITSELKLTGIITVQEGILDLTKSTIAPGVRFNIAEGAGLKLPPKSSISCDALFFSDEKQAPGTWGGKGAVAAKKADFESASISGGILVVKDTGLSARERWKRMKYGFFVHYVNDGNGHTTFNLDGSPTSAGADYVADNFDAAGFAEDIASMGVEYLIFTAWHSNFHPLFNSAAVEHVPAHERPRINTPKNDMLGRMVTAVRAKGVRVLFYCHPGQQLFWGEDWNRFMEEIHGEMIDRYDIDGFFVDENDPSGNSDVHIDFHRMERAIRWRKPDAVLIQNFYGNLYAFDAPIGESGPATANFSPDISWTMPSAYAQVISKTWSAQVPKVPTPTPAVTRSAEGIYRATVVGAGSCIEGGGWAWSAGPYPGDGTWTDPATGQKKFVGRWEEGVLEAMQKAGAYITPVAESIKNTYPSTSWQPKGSITDLPWGVATRSTDDKTEYIHVLKPQSDNTLTLAPPIDGKTFTNARLLPNKKAVKLTQNTSGLHLTLPDGETWNPLNTVIAMDVTGKGRFTSRLVRANDPSVIFGTRDVFNNTATQEGGAGSIEYHGNWQHQHRDGGEFQSDIHYTAADGEAFTIHFNGTGVMMVGNGLGEIDFSLDGKPLKRVNMNASGNRPHVVGIDLTGLPNGKHELKGVKVGGPYVQVDLFRTYNPAGGSWKASGPNNSIRSTDRSEDFVQLDFAGTAVQFLAPQGPDRGTIEVFLDGQSVRQINQYHGTRMSISPLVTLTGLTNERHTLCLVKKRGKFIDVEAFRVFQPATP
;
A
#
# COMPACT_ATOMS: atom_id res chain seq x y z
N MET A 1 -12.75 -53.34 30.14
CA MET A 1 -12.11 -52.69 31.29
C MET A 1 -12.75 -51.35 31.49
N HIS A 2 -13.53 -51.24 32.56
CA HIS A 2 -14.31 -50.05 32.91
C HIS A 2 -13.36 -49.05 33.61
N THR A 3 -13.36 -47.80 33.17
CA THR A 3 -12.81 -46.70 33.97
C THR A 3 -13.91 -45.70 34.31
N ILE A 4 -14.13 -45.57 35.57
CA ILE A 4 -15.17 -44.80 36.25
C ILE A 4 -14.80 -43.30 36.18
N PHE A 5 -15.70 -42.47 35.63
CA PHE A 5 -15.67 -41.02 35.78
C PHE A 5 -16.26 -40.63 37.14
N LYS A 6 -15.42 -40.04 38.01
CA LYS A 6 -15.91 -39.37 39.21
C LYS A 6 -16.28 -37.91 38.86
N ILE A 7 -17.54 -37.60 39.00
CA ILE A 7 -18.06 -36.22 38.95
C ILE A 7 -17.76 -35.56 40.29
N LEU A 8 -17.00 -34.48 40.28
CA LEU A 8 -16.82 -33.53 41.38
C LEU A 8 -17.79 -32.36 41.19
N PRO A 9 -18.43 -31.86 42.26
CA PRO A 9 -19.38 -30.76 42.15
C PRO A 9 -18.68 -29.41 41.85
N PHE A 10 -19.24 -28.67 40.90
CA PHE A 10 -18.87 -27.30 40.60
C PHE A 10 -19.28 -26.41 41.79
N ILE A 11 -18.29 -25.93 42.54
CA ILE A 11 -18.46 -24.79 43.44
C ILE A 11 -18.26 -23.54 42.55
N ALA A 12 -19.33 -22.76 42.40
CA ALA A 12 -19.28 -21.45 41.77
C ALA A 12 -18.50 -20.48 42.67
N GLY A 13 -17.19 -20.51 42.56
CA GLY A 13 -16.31 -19.46 43.08
C GLY A 13 -16.30 -18.31 42.07
N VAL A 14 -16.82 -17.17 42.48
CA VAL A 14 -16.61 -15.88 41.78
C VAL A 14 -15.11 -15.61 41.74
N TRP A 15 -14.45 -15.94 40.66
CA TRP A 15 -13.08 -15.48 40.40
C TRP A 15 -13.16 -13.97 40.09
N GLN A 16 -12.87 -13.14 41.09
CA GLN A 16 -12.39 -11.79 40.78
C GLN A 16 -11.11 -11.96 39.99
N LEU A 17 -11.16 -11.68 38.69
CA LEU A 17 -9.99 -11.44 37.89
C LEU A 17 -9.29 -10.19 38.46
N THR A 18 -8.36 -10.38 39.36
CA THR A 18 -7.41 -9.34 39.72
C THR A 18 -6.62 -9.03 38.45
N ALA A 19 -6.67 -7.77 38.00
CA ALA A 19 -5.83 -7.31 36.92
C ALA A 19 -4.38 -7.73 37.20
N ALA A 20 -3.72 -8.34 36.24
CA ALA A 20 -2.31 -8.71 36.39
C ALA A 20 -1.47 -7.44 36.63
N GLU A 21 -0.47 -7.53 37.50
CA GLU A 21 0.45 -6.40 37.70
C GLU A 21 1.10 -6.06 36.36
N PRO A 22 1.23 -4.76 36.03
CA PRO A 22 1.91 -4.32 34.81
C PRO A 22 3.35 -4.82 34.77
N THR A 23 3.75 -5.38 33.65
CA THR A 23 5.08 -5.96 33.47
C THR A 23 5.73 -5.48 32.16
N TRP A 24 7.05 -5.60 32.09
CA TRP A 24 7.76 -5.45 30.81
C TRP A 24 7.56 -6.71 29.96
N GLU A 25 6.84 -6.59 28.86
CA GLU A 25 6.82 -7.62 27.81
C GLU A 25 8.03 -7.45 26.91
N VAL A 26 8.73 -8.56 26.70
CA VAL A 26 9.82 -8.71 25.73
C VAL A 26 10.64 -7.43 25.50
N LEU A 27 11.44 -7.07 26.50
CA LEU A 27 12.53 -6.08 26.44
C LEU A 27 12.20 -4.64 26.00
N SER A 28 10.98 -4.33 25.54
CA SER A 28 10.69 -3.02 24.94
C SER A 28 9.34 -2.39 25.31
N ILE A 29 8.42 -3.13 25.89
CA ILE A 29 7.07 -2.64 26.19
C ILE A 29 6.68 -2.87 27.64
N PHE A 30 6.28 -1.80 28.33
CA PHE A 30 5.59 -1.88 29.59
C PHE A 30 4.08 -2.04 29.31
N LYS A 31 3.54 -3.21 29.56
CA LYS A 31 2.14 -3.51 29.32
C LYS A 31 1.31 -3.40 30.58
N ALA A 32 0.20 -2.70 30.51
CA ALA A 32 -0.76 -2.53 31.57
C ALA A 32 -2.18 -2.82 31.06
N ASP A 33 -2.73 -3.96 31.46
CA ASP A 33 -4.14 -4.28 31.23
C ASP A 33 -4.98 -3.88 32.43
N VAL A 34 -5.89 -2.91 32.26
CA VAL A 34 -6.54 -2.23 33.38
C VAL A 34 -8.05 -2.47 33.35
N ALA A 35 -8.54 -3.24 34.32
CA ALA A 35 -9.95 -3.48 34.51
C ALA A 35 -10.75 -2.18 34.70
N ALA A 36 -12.07 -2.21 34.49
CA ALA A 36 -12.96 -1.05 34.60
C ALA A 36 -12.89 -0.32 35.98
N SER A 37 -12.46 -1.00 37.04
CA SER A 37 -12.22 -0.41 38.37
C SER A 37 -11.06 0.58 38.45
N GLY A 38 -10.21 0.58 37.37
CA GLY A 38 -9.00 1.41 37.34
C GLY A 38 -7.82 0.82 38.12
N MET A 39 -6.64 1.44 37.93
CA MET A 39 -5.39 1.07 38.60
C MET A 39 -4.56 2.33 38.90
N ILE A 40 -3.91 2.37 40.07
CA ILE A 40 -2.91 3.39 40.38
C ILE A 40 -1.54 2.73 40.41
N TRP A 41 -0.59 3.31 39.62
CA TRP A 41 0.80 2.85 39.57
C TRP A 41 1.71 3.89 40.16
N GLU A 42 2.39 3.53 41.27
CA GLU A 42 3.20 4.46 42.09
C GLU A 42 4.73 4.29 41.88
N LYS A 43 5.12 3.18 41.24
CA LYS A 43 6.57 2.93 41.00
C LYS A 43 7.00 3.69 39.72
N PRO A 44 8.24 4.22 39.66
CA PRO A 44 8.77 4.81 38.44
C PRO A 44 8.78 3.81 37.31
N ILE A 45 8.36 4.28 36.12
CA ILE A 45 8.48 3.51 34.86
C ILE A 45 9.67 4.11 34.11
N ILE A 46 10.83 3.48 34.30
CA ILE A 46 12.08 3.88 33.66
C ILE A 46 12.45 2.80 32.67
N GLU A 47 12.67 3.19 31.43
CA GLU A 47 13.04 2.25 30.40
C GLU A 47 14.37 1.56 30.70
N PRO A 48 14.47 0.22 30.58
CA PRO A 48 15.71 -0.51 30.76
C PRO A 48 16.73 -0.24 29.66
N ARG A 49 16.27 0.23 28.51
CA ARG A 49 17.06 0.66 27.34
C ARG A 49 16.28 1.70 26.54
N ALA A 50 16.95 2.41 25.61
CA ALA A 50 16.31 3.39 24.76
C ALA A 50 15.14 2.79 23.95
N ALA A 51 14.16 3.62 23.65
CA ALA A 51 12.98 3.34 22.83
C ALA A 51 11.97 2.33 23.41
N CYS A 52 11.99 2.10 24.73
CA CYS A 52 10.90 1.35 25.37
C CYS A 52 9.60 2.17 25.39
N GLY A 53 8.48 1.52 25.12
CA GLY A 53 7.16 2.11 25.12
C GLY A 53 6.27 1.61 26.26
N LEU A 54 5.05 2.15 26.31
CA LEU A 54 3.97 1.68 27.20
C LEU A 54 2.74 1.36 26.37
N VAL A 55 2.11 0.23 26.63
CA VAL A 55 0.80 -0.11 26.06
C VAL A 55 -0.20 -0.29 27.19
N LYS A 56 -1.22 0.56 27.20
CA LYS A 56 -2.34 0.49 28.12
C LYS A 56 -3.57 -0.08 27.40
N THR A 57 -4.04 -1.22 27.88
CA THR A 57 -5.26 -1.91 27.43
C THR A 57 -6.33 -1.93 28.55
N GLY A 58 -7.53 -2.42 28.21
CA GLY A 58 -8.66 -2.50 29.12
C GLY A 58 -9.36 -1.16 29.39
N ALA A 59 -10.66 -1.24 29.72
CA ALA A 59 -11.58 -0.09 29.79
C ALA A 59 -11.33 0.87 30.96
N GLY A 60 -10.53 0.48 31.95
CA GLY A 60 -10.30 1.30 33.16
C GLY A 60 -9.29 2.43 32.96
N THR A 61 -9.11 3.22 34.03
CA THR A 61 -8.10 4.30 34.06
C THR A 61 -6.81 3.77 34.71
N LEU A 62 -5.70 3.89 33.98
CA LEU A 62 -4.36 3.74 34.55
C LEU A 62 -3.89 5.12 35.05
N THR A 63 -3.76 5.33 36.32
CA THR A 63 -3.18 6.54 36.91
C THR A 63 -1.73 6.27 37.30
N ILE A 64 -0.80 6.97 36.66
CA ILE A 64 0.62 6.94 37.01
C ILE A 64 0.92 8.15 37.89
N THR A 65 1.49 7.93 39.10
CA THR A 65 1.77 9.01 40.04
C THR A 65 3.28 9.25 40.25
N SER A 66 4.10 8.57 39.51
CA SER A 66 5.54 8.57 39.54
C SER A 66 6.19 9.09 38.26
N GLU A 67 7.49 9.00 38.16
CA GLU A 67 8.26 9.38 36.97
C GLU A 67 8.02 8.39 35.82
N LEU A 68 7.78 8.94 34.62
CA LEU A 68 7.64 8.21 33.35
C LEU A 68 8.76 8.63 32.41
N LYS A 69 9.80 7.82 32.35
CA LYS A 69 10.97 8.00 31.45
C LYS A 69 10.96 6.94 30.38
N LEU A 70 10.26 7.23 29.30
CA LEU A 70 10.17 6.40 28.10
C LEU A 70 10.49 7.24 26.87
N THR A 71 11.32 6.74 25.98
CA THR A 71 11.63 7.37 24.69
C THR A 71 10.88 6.72 23.52
N GLY A 72 10.22 5.56 23.74
CA GLY A 72 9.33 4.91 22.80
C GLY A 72 7.92 5.51 22.79
N ILE A 73 7.01 4.81 22.11
CA ILE A 73 5.61 5.24 22.00
C ILE A 73 4.80 4.80 23.21
N ILE A 74 4.03 5.73 23.78
CA ILE A 74 3.00 5.44 24.77
C ILE A 74 1.68 5.26 24.03
N THR A 75 1.19 4.03 23.97
CA THR A 75 -0.05 3.69 23.30
C THR A 75 -1.17 3.49 24.32
N VAL A 76 -2.27 4.22 24.14
CA VAL A 76 -3.52 4.01 24.88
C VAL A 76 -4.52 3.37 23.94
N GLN A 77 -4.67 2.04 24.05
CA GLN A 77 -5.57 1.27 23.17
C GLN A 77 -7.02 1.35 23.62
N GLU A 78 -7.24 1.34 24.95
CA GLU A 78 -8.57 1.41 25.54
C GLU A 78 -8.54 2.18 26.86
N GLY A 79 -9.69 2.72 27.29
CA GLY A 79 -9.87 3.42 28.55
C GLY A 79 -9.01 4.70 28.64
N ILE A 80 -8.50 5.01 29.83
CA ILE A 80 -7.83 6.29 30.09
C ILE A 80 -6.43 6.05 30.65
N LEU A 81 -5.43 6.78 30.12
CA LEU A 81 -4.13 6.96 30.78
C LEU A 81 -4.11 8.32 31.46
N ASP A 82 -4.02 8.32 32.79
CA ASP A 82 -4.00 9.52 33.62
C ASP A 82 -2.56 9.80 34.10
N LEU A 83 -1.96 10.84 33.53
CA LEU A 83 -0.61 11.31 33.85
C LEU A 83 -0.64 12.65 34.63
N THR A 84 -1.77 13.03 35.19
CA THR A 84 -1.95 14.32 35.90
C THR A 84 -0.98 14.53 37.07
N LYS A 85 -0.44 13.45 37.62
CA LYS A 85 0.50 13.45 38.72
C LYS A 85 1.91 12.95 38.37
N SER A 86 2.15 12.69 37.06
CA SER A 86 3.41 12.14 36.56
C SER A 86 4.38 13.22 36.12
N THR A 87 5.66 12.95 36.27
CA THR A 87 6.73 13.66 35.58
C THR A 87 7.02 12.92 34.28
N ILE A 88 6.83 13.60 33.13
CA ILE A 88 6.95 13.03 31.80
C ILE A 88 8.23 13.54 31.15
N ALA A 89 9.06 12.62 30.63
CA ALA A 89 10.29 12.98 29.92
C ALA A 89 9.98 13.77 28.61
N PRO A 90 10.81 14.73 28.21
CA PRO A 90 10.67 15.39 26.94
C PRO A 90 10.94 14.41 25.78
N GLY A 91 10.30 14.63 24.62
CA GLY A 91 10.49 13.77 23.44
C GLY A 91 9.62 12.53 23.43
N VAL A 92 8.74 12.36 24.41
CA VAL A 92 7.76 11.27 24.44
C VAL A 92 6.88 11.29 23.18
N ARG A 93 6.39 10.10 22.82
CA ARG A 93 5.48 9.91 21.67
C ARG A 93 4.19 9.28 22.17
N PHE A 94 3.05 9.74 21.68
CA PHE A 94 1.75 9.23 22.06
C PHE A 94 0.99 8.67 20.87
N ASN A 95 0.32 7.53 21.09
CA ASN A 95 -0.68 6.98 20.19
C ASN A 95 -1.96 6.71 21.00
N ILE A 96 -3.05 7.38 20.64
CA ILE A 96 -4.32 7.29 21.35
C ILE A 96 -5.34 6.69 20.40
N ALA A 97 -5.81 5.49 20.72
CA ALA A 97 -6.82 4.80 19.91
C ALA A 97 -8.20 5.47 20.02
N GLU A 98 -9.06 5.12 19.10
CA GLU A 98 -10.47 5.54 19.13
C GLU A 98 -11.14 5.13 20.44
N GLY A 99 -11.89 6.02 21.06
CA GLY A 99 -12.53 5.81 22.36
C GLY A 99 -11.60 5.88 23.57
N ALA A 100 -10.29 5.98 23.37
CA ALA A 100 -9.31 6.09 24.45
C ALA A 100 -9.05 7.54 24.86
N GLY A 101 -8.49 7.75 26.06
CA GLY A 101 -8.22 9.07 26.59
C GLY A 101 -6.85 9.23 27.25
N LEU A 102 -6.28 10.43 27.13
CA LEU A 102 -5.05 10.85 27.80
C LEU A 102 -5.32 12.08 28.68
N LYS A 103 -5.01 11.99 29.98
CA LYS A 103 -5.04 13.12 30.90
C LYS A 103 -3.64 13.58 31.23
N LEU A 104 -3.37 14.86 31.02
CA LEU A 104 -2.09 15.51 31.26
C LEU A 104 -2.14 16.39 32.51
N PRO A 105 -1.00 16.72 33.14
CA PRO A 105 -0.96 17.65 34.25
C PRO A 105 -1.64 18.97 33.90
N PRO A 106 -2.50 19.52 34.77
CA PRO A 106 -3.23 20.75 34.48
C PRO A 106 -2.28 21.90 34.13
N LYS A 107 -2.62 22.67 33.09
CA LYS A 107 -1.83 23.81 32.59
C LYS A 107 -0.40 23.44 32.12
N SER A 108 -0.08 22.16 31.96
CA SER A 108 1.22 21.75 31.45
C SER A 108 1.30 21.94 29.93
N SER A 109 2.56 22.08 29.47
CA SER A 109 2.91 22.03 28.04
C SER A 109 3.99 20.97 27.87
N ILE A 110 3.61 19.81 27.35
CA ILE A 110 4.49 18.65 27.20
C ILE A 110 4.99 18.59 25.76
N SER A 111 6.31 18.73 25.59
CA SER A 111 6.95 18.56 24.29
C SER A 111 6.96 17.08 23.92
N CYS A 112 6.38 16.72 22.80
CA CYS A 112 6.39 15.37 22.25
C CYS A 112 6.93 15.35 20.82
N ASP A 113 7.61 14.27 20.46
CA ASP A 113 8.20 14.12 19.13
C ASP A 113 7.17 13.68 18.11
N ALA A 114 6.11 12.98 18.54
CA ALA A 114 5.01 12.60 17.67
C ALA A 114 3.70 12.37 18.46
N LEU A 115 2.58 12.63 17.82
CA LEU A 115 1.23 12.30 18.26
C LEU A 115 0.54 11.53 17.16
N PHE A 116 -0.13 10.44 17.53
CA PHE A 116 -0.94 9.64 16.63
C PHE A 116 -2.35 9.50 17.23
N PHE A 117 -3.36 9.50 16.36
CA PHE A 117 -4.70 9.05 16.69
C PHE A 117 -5.02 7.82 15.86
N SER A 118 -5.25 6.68 16.52
CA SER A 118 -5.46 5.38 15.84
C SER A 118 -4.43 5.11 14.74
N ASP A 119 -3.15 5.25 15.10
CA ASP A 119 -1.98 5.09 14.24
C ASP A 119 -1.80 6.15 13.13
N GLU A 120 -2.70 7.13 13.04
CA GLU A 120 -2.56 8.24 12.11
C GLU A 120 -1.74 9.39 12.73
N LYS A 121 -0.58 9.69 12.14
CA LYS A 121 0.33 10.74 12.63
C LYS A 121 -0.31 12.13 12.49
N GLN A 122 -0.30 12.87 13.58
CA GLN A 122 -0.85 14.21 13.62
C GLN A 122 0.17 15.27 13.22
N ALA A 123 -0.32 16.36 12.62
CA ALA A 123 0.53 17.45 12.17
C ALA A 123 1.20 18.18 13.36
N PRO A 124 2.42 18.72 13.17
CA PRO A 124 3.09 19.55 14.19
C PRO A 124 2.24 20.70 14.70
N GLY A 125 2.49 21.13 15.92
CA GLY A 125 1.80 22.21 16.58
C GLY A 125 1.26 21.86 17.96
N THR A 126 0.38 22.68 18.53
CA THR A 126 -0.20 22.47 19.85
C THR A 126 -1.53 21.72 19.76
N TRP A 127 -1.67 20.66 20.53
CA TRP A 127 -2.84 19.80 20.62
C TRP A 127 -3.38 19.72 22.04
N GLY A 128 -4.69 19.81 22.20
CA GLY A 128 -5.32 19.75 23.53
C GLY A 128 -6.82 19.48 23.41
N GLY A 129 -7.48 19.19 24.53
CA GLY A 129 -8.93 18.99 24.58
C GLY A 129 -9.76 20.25 24.41
N LYS A 130 -11.10 20.07 24.46
CA LYS A 130 -12.08 21.10 24.29
C LYS A 130 -11.96 22.21 25.32
N GLY A 131 -11.40 23.17 25.37
CA GLY A 131 -11.17 24.18 26.41
C GLY A 131 -9.68 24.45 26.66
N ALA A 132 -8.78 23.69 26.05
CA ALA A 132 -7.36 23.98 26.12
C ALA A 132 -6.99 25.18 25.23
N VAL A 133 -5.97 25.93 25.65
CA VAL A 133 -5.36 26.99 24.80
C VAL A 133 -4.41 26.32 23.81
N ALA A 134 -4.94 25.56 22.87
CA ALA A 134 -4.19 24.88 21.85
C ALA A 134 -4.72 25.26 20.46
N ALA A 135 -3.85 25.33 19.45
CA ALA A 135 -4.23 25.66 18.08
C ALA A 135 -5.11 24.57 17.44
N LYS A 136 -4.91 23.33 17.85
CA LYS A 136 -5.63 22.15 17.36
C LYS A 136 -6.35 21.46 18.51
N LYS A 137 -7.59 21.02 18.28
CA LYS A 137 -8.41 20.36 19.30
C LYS A 137 -8.47 18.87 19.02
N ALA A 138 -8.21 18.07 20.03
CA ALA A 138 -8.48 16.65 20.03
C ALA A 138 -9.90 16.40 20.58
N ASP A 139 -10.90 16.88 19.86
CA ASP A 139 -12.32 16.61 20.13
C ASP A 139 -12.85 15.69 19.03
N PHE A 140 -12.24 14.53 18.94
CA PHE A 140 -12.88 13.45 18.20
C PHE A 140 -13.86 12.77 19.14
N GLU A 141 -15.01 12.37 18.66
CA GLU A 141 -15.93 11.48 19.36
C GLU A 141 -15.23 10.19 19.82
N SER A 142 -13.97 10.01 19.42
CA SER A 142 -13.17 8.80 19.50
C SER A 142 -11.88 8.87 20.31
N ALA A 143 -11.19 10.01 20.47
CA ALA A 143 -9.98 10.09 21.27
C ALA A 143 -9.91 11.43 22.03
N SER A 144 -9.59 11.42 23.32
CA SER A 144 -9.61 12.64 24.13
C SER A 144 -8.27 12.97 24.80
N ILE A 145 -7.87 14.24 24.72
CA ILE A 145 -6.78 14.81 25.52
C ILE A 145 -7.37 15.82 26.48
N SER A 146 -7.01 15.75 27.74
CA SER A 146 -7.50 16.69 28.76
C SER A 146 -6.39 17.15 29.73
N GLY A 147 -6.63 18.28 30.38
CA GLY A 147 -5.71 18.86 31.38
C GLY A 147 -4.69 19.81 30.78
N GLY A 148 -3.61 19.30 30.23
CA GLY A 148 -2.53 20.05 29.58
C GLY A 148 -2.64 20.10 28.06
N ILE A 149 -1.55 20.57 27.44
CA ILE A 149 -1.38 20.52 25.97
C ILE A 149 -0.14 19.71 25.60
N LEU A 150 -0.20 19.07 24.44
CA LEU A 150 0.95 18.47 23.77
C LEU A 150 1.51 19.47 22.74
N VAL A 151 2.81 19.67 22.73
CA VAL A 151 3.52 20.41 21.70
C VAL A 151 4.21 19.41 20.81
N VAL A 152 3.58 19.06 19.69
CA VAL A 152 4.13 18.15 18.71
C VAL A 152 5.18 18.88 17.89
N LYS A 153 6.42 18.41 17.97
CA LYS A 153 7.54 18.97 17.22
C LYS A 153 7.37 18.71 15.72
N ASP A 154 7.89 19.60 14.92
CA ASP A 154 8.08 19.34 13.49
C ASP A 154 9.31 18.44 13.33
N THR A 155 9.07 17.14 13.18
CA THR A 155 10.12 16.15 12.94
C THR A 155 10.42 15.96 11.45
N GLY A 156 9.85 16.82 10.59
CA GLY A 156 10.01 16.76 9.15
C GLY A 156 9.04 15.79 8.48
N LEU A 157 9.40 15.34 7.28
CA LEU A 157 8.56 14.47 6.47
C LEU A 157 8.42 13.08 7.09
N SER A 158 7.21 12.50 7.04
CA SER A 158 7.02 11.10 7.38
C SER A 158 7.86 10.18 6.48
N ALA A 159 8.12 8.95 6.93
CA ALA A 159 8.84 7.95 6.15
C ALA A 159 8.25 7.78 4.73
N ARG A 160 6.93 7.57 4.67
CA ARG A 160 6.20 7.44 3.40
C ARG A 160 6.35 8.68 2.53
N GLU A 161 6.24 9.85 3.11
CA GLU A 161 6.34 11.10 2.36
C GLU A 161 7.76 11.35 1.83
N ARG A 162 8.78 10.94 2.57
CA ARG A 162 10.17 10.96 2.08
C ARG A 162 10.36 9.98 0.94
N TRP A 163 9.84 8.75 1.06
CA TRP A 163 9.95 7.75 0.02
C TRP A 163 9.27 8.19 -1.28
N LYS A 164 8.11 8.83 -1.21
CA LYS A 164 7.42 9.38 -2.38
C LYS A 164 8.30 10.27 -3.26
N ARG A 165 9.25 10.95 -2.67
CA ARG A 165 10.13 11.92 -3.35
C ARG A 165 11.41 11.32 -3.90
N MET A 166 11.83 10.15 -3.41
CA MET A 166 13.04 9.46 -3.90
C MET A 166 12.76 8.77 -5.23
N LYS A 167 13.61 8.99 -6.23
CA LYS A 167 13.39 8.53 -7.60
C LYS A 167 14.51 7.68 -8.18
N TYR A 168 15.75 7.90 -7.77
CA TYR A 168 16.91 7.29 -8.40
C TYR A 168 17.85 6.74 -7.32
N GLY A 169 17.87 5.43 -7.19
CA GLY A 169 18.65 4.72 -6.20
C GLY A 169 19.52 3.63 -6.78
N PHE A 170 20.40 3.11 -5.92
CA PHE A 170 21.21 1.94 -6.22
C PHE A 170 20.98 0.87 -5.17
N PHE A 171 20.99 -0.40 -5.60
CA PHE A 171 20.76 -1.55 -4.72
C PHE A 171 21.95 -2.50 -4.82
N VAL A 172 22.52 -2.84 -3.69
CA VAL A 172 23.73 -3.65 -3.61
C VAL A 172 23.47 -4.93 -2.85
N HIS A 173 23.57 -6.04 -3.54
CA HIS A 173 23.74 -7.35 -2.92
C HIS A 173 25.22 -7.60 -2.67
N TYR A 174 25.63 -7.43 -1.41
CA TYR A 174 26.95 -7.80 -0.93
C TYR A 174 26.79 -8.94 0.08
N VAL A 175 27.07 -10.18 -0.34
CA VAL A 175 26.61 -11.37 0.39
C VAL A 175 27.75 -12.32 0.70
N ASN A 176 27.65 -12.99 1.83
CA ASN A 176 28.64 -13.92 2.36
C ASN A 176 28.01 -15.30 2.61
N ASP A 177 27.35 -15.89 1.63
CA ASP A 177 26.54 -17.07 1.95
C ASP A 177 26.76 -18.33 1.08
N GLY A 178 27.60 -18.32 0.10
CA GLY A 178 27.85 -19.50 -0.70
C GLY A 178 26.70 -20.02 -1.59
N ASN A 179 25.56 -19.34 -1.62
CA ASN A 179 24.33 -19.78 -2.29
C ASN A 179 24.03 -19.02 -3.59
N GLY A 180 24.97 -19.04 -4.55
CA GLY A 180 24.72 -18.40 -5.85
C GLY A 180 24.80 -16.87 -5.87
N HIS A 181 24.80 -16.25 -4.71
CA HIS A 181 25.08 -14.84 -4.44
C HIS A 181 26.44 -14.67 -3.76
N THR A 182 27.35 -15.56 -4.04
CA THR A 182 28.61 -15.76 -3.31
C THR A 182 29.57 -14.61 -3.54
N THR A 183 30.06 -14.05 -2.46
CA THR A 183 31.33 -13.35 -2.45
C THR A 183 32.46 -14.38 -2.49
N PHE A 184 33.48 -14.09 -3.25
CA PHE A 184 34.65 -14.95 -3.40
C PHE A 184 35.86 -14.35 -2.71
N ASN A 185 36.80 -15.18 -2.31
CA ASN A 185 38.12 -14.75 -1.91
C ASN A 185 38.84 -14.05 -3.06
N LEU A 186 39.84 -13.21 -2.74
CA LEU A 186 40.69 -12.55 -3.76
C LEU A 186 41.39 -13.55 -4.70
N ASP A 187 41.51 -14.81 -4.28
CA ASP A 187 42.06 -15.89 -5.10
C ASP A 187 41.03 -16.59 -6.00
N GLY A 188 39.77 -16.10 -5.97
CA GLY A 188 38.67 -16.68 -6.76
C GLY A 188 38.03 -17.92 -6.17
N SER A 189 38.47 -18.36 -4.97
CA SER A 189 37.81 -19.45 -4.26
C SER A 189 36.51 -18.98 -3.60
N PRO A 190 35.47 -19.84 -3.43
CA PRO A 190 34.32 -19.50 -2.61
C PRO A 190 34.76 -19.10 -1.20
N THR A 191 34.20 -18.04 -0.65
CA THR A 191 34.51 -17.60 0.72
C THR A 191 33.94 -18.57 1.74
N SER A 192 34.67 -19.67 1.99
CA SER A 192 34.57 -20.37 3.28
C SER A 192 35.30 -19.63 4.39
N ALA A 193 36.03 -18.59 4.05
CA ALA A 193 36.88 -17.83 4.98
C ALA A 193 36.12 -16.92 5.94
N GLY A 194 34.78 -16.92 5.86
CA GLY A 194 33.95 -16.27 6.85
C GLY A 194 33.77 -14.77 6.67
N ALA A 195 32.89 -14.25 7.50
CA ALA A 195 32.49 -12.85 7.50
C ALA A 195 33.66 -11.88 7.75
N ASP A 196 34.66 -12.28 8.52
CA ASP A 196 35.84 -11.45 8.83
C ASP A 196 36.59 -11.07 7.56
N TYR A 197 36.81 -12.01 6.64
CA TYR A 197 37.52 -11.71 5.40
C TYR A 197 36.75 -10.71 4.53
N VAL A 198 35.45 -10.88 4.38
CA VAL A 198 34.59 -9.98 3.62
C VAL A 198 34.60 -8.59 4.22
N ALA A 199 34.47 -8.48 5.54
CA ALA A 199 34.45 -7.22 6.24
C ALA A 199 35.82 -6.51 6.20
N ASP A 200 36.92 -7.24 6.39
CA ASP A 200 38.28 -6.68 6.41
C ASP A 200 38.73 -6.14 5.04
N ASN A 201 38.28 -6.77 3.97
CA ASN A 201 38.63 -6.40 2.60
C ASN A 201 37.67 -5.41 1.93
N PHE A 202 36.61 -4.98 2.62
CA PHE A 202 35.68 -3.99 2.09
C PHE A 202 36.26 -2.57 2.11
N ASP A 203 36.50 -2.00 0.94
CA ASP A 203 36.93 -0.60 0.76
C ASP A 203 35.75 0.35 0.83
N ALA A 204 35.39 0.78 2.04
CA ALA A 204 34.24 1.65 2.27
C ALA A 204 34.38 3.02 1.61
N ALA A 205 35.61 3.57 1.56
CA ALA A 205 35.86 4.89 0.98
C ALA A 205 35.70 4.89 -0.53
N GLY A 206 36.37 3.96 -1.21
CA GLY A 206 36.25 3.82 -2.66
C GLY A 206 34.83 3.41 -3.10
N PHE A 207 34.16 2.56 -2.33
CA PHE A 207 32.76 2.23 -2.57
C PHE A 207 31.87 3.48 -2.51
N ALA A 208 32.05 4.35 -1.49
CA ALA A 208 31.28 5.58 -1.35
C ALA A 208 31.55 6.58 -2.47
N GLU A 209 32.79 6.66 -2.99
CA GLU A 209 33.12 7.47 -4.18
C GLU A 209 32.37 6.97 -5.40
N ASP A 210 32.37 5.65 -5.64
CA ASP A 210 31.66 5.06 -6.76
C ASP A 210 30.16 5.35 -6.68
N ILE A 211 29.52 5.11 -5.51
CA ILE A 211 28.09 5.39 -5.30
C ILE A 211 27.76 6.87 -5.53
N ALA A 212 28.57 7.77 -4.99
CA ALA A 212 28.38 9.21 -5.21
C ALA A 212 28.50 9.61 -6.69
N SER A 213 29.46 9.00 -7.41
CA SER A 213 29.70 9.28 -8.83
C SER A 213 28.53 8.85 -9.74
N MET A 214 27.70 7.90 -9.30
CA MET A 214 26.47 7.50 -9.99
C MET A 214 25.37 8.56 -9.91
N GLY A 215 25.47 9.52 -8.99
CA GLY A 215 24.50 10.57 -8.77
C GLY A 215 23.18 10.09 -8.15
N VAL A 216 23.16 8.98 -7.44
CA VAL A 216 21.96 8.41 -6.79
C VAL A 216 21.55 9.19 -5.54
N GLU A 217 20.26 9.11 -5.17
CA GLU A 217 19.71 9.74 -3.98
C GLU A 217 19.81 8.83 -2.76
N TYR A 218 19.77 7.52 -2.99
CA TYR A 218 19.79 6.52 -1.93
C TYR A 218 20.49 5.23 -2.37
N LEU A 219 20.99 4.52 -1.39
CA LEU A 219 21.56 3.18 -1.48
C LEU A 219 20.74 2.22 -0.64
N ILE A 220 20.38 1.07 -1.21
CA ILE A 220 19.94 -0.10 -0.46
C ILE A 220 21.13 -1.06 -0.40
N PHE A 221 21.56 -1.44 0.80
CA PHE A 221 22.73 -2.27 1.02
C PHE A 221 22.40 -3.49 1.88
N THR A 222 22.90 -4.67 1.50
CA THR A 222 22.63 -5.92 2.21
C THR A 222 23.21 -5.90 3.61
N ALA A 223 22.35 -6.01 4.64
CA ALA A 223 22.78 -6.31 6.01
C ALA A 223 22.93 -7.81 6.23
N TRP A 224 22.02 -8.59 5.71
CA TRP A 224 22.11 -10.06 5.52
C TRP A 224 21.19 -10.52 4.39
N HIS A 225 21.52 -11.68 3.84
CA HIS A 225 20.73 -12.38 2.82
C HIS A 225 20.30 -13.77 3.32
N SER A 226 19.85 -14.63 2.43
CA SER A 226 19.59 -16.04 2.71
C SER A 226 20.75 -16.70 3.49
N ASN A 227 20.45 -17.70 4.31
CA ASN A 227 21.35 -18.36 5.29
C ASN A 227 21.78 -17.50 6.49
N PHE A 228 21.32 -16.27 6.59
CA PHE A 228 21.43 -15.44 7.77
C PHE A 228 22.86 -15.23 8.30
N HIS A 229 23.68 -14.56 7.52
CA HIS A 229 25.01 -14.12 7.93
C HIS A 229 25.08 -12.58 7.97
N PRO A 230 24.72 -11.92 9.09
CA PRO A 230 24.79 -10.47 9.20
C PRO A 230 26.20 -9.96 8.94
N LEU A 231 26.33 -8.89 8.17
CA LEU A 231 27.61 -8.24 7.87
C LEU A 231 28.10 -7.31 9.00
N PHE A 232 27.65 -7.56 10.21
CA PHE A 232 28.06 -6.89 11.43
C PHE A 232 27.95 -7.83 12.64
N ASN A 233 28.73 -7.58 13.68
CA ASN A 233 28.66 -8.33 14.92
C ASN A 233 27.45 -7.86 15.73
N SER A 234 26.35 -8.61 15.64
CA SER A 234 25.09 -8.29 16.31
C SER A 234 25.04 -8.89 17.73
N ALA A 235 24.68 -8.05 18.70
CA ALA A 235 24.41 -8.52 20.06
C ALA A 235 23.14 -9.39 20.16
N ALA A 236 22.19 -9.21 19.23
CA ALA A 236 20.96 -10.00 19.17
C ALA A 236 21.25 -11.51 18.95
N VAL A 237 22.41 -11.86 18.36
CA VAL A 237 22.81 -13.25 18.18
C VAL A 237 22.93 -14.01 19.49
N GLU A 238 23.22 -13.34 20.59
CA GLU A 238 23.28 -13.95 21.94
C GLU A 238 21.91 -14.51 22.41
N HIS A 239 20.82 -14.03 21.84
CA HIS A 239 19.45 -14.46 22.15
C HIS A 239 18.92 -15.54 21.22
N VAL A 240 19.67 -15.86 20.19
CA VAL A 240 19.35 -16.99 19.30
C VAL A 240 19.49 -18.32 20.08
N PRO A 241 18.62 -19.32 19.87
CA PRO A 241 18.75 -20.62 20.48
C PRO A 241 20.18 -21.19 20.37
N ALA A 242 20.74 -21.67 21.46
CA ALA A 242 22.16 -22.02 21.56
C ALA A 242 22.63 -23.03 20.49
N HIS A 243 21.76 -23.93 20.05
CA HIS A 243 22.05 -24.93 19.01
C HIS A 243 22.10 -24.34 17.59
N GLU A 244 21.50 -23.16 17.36
CA GLU A 244 21.50 -22.47 16.06
C GLU A 244 22.62 -21.42 15.92
N ARG A 245 23.13 -20.88 17.03
CA ARG A 245 24.19 -19.85 17.03
C ARG A 245 25.44 -20.24 16.21
N PRO A 246 25.92 -21.48 16.24
CA PRO A 246 27.10 -21.88 15.44
C PRO A 246 26.91 -21.77 13.93
N ARG A 247 25.66 -21.66 13.48
CA ARG A 247 25.31 -21.51 12.05
C ARG A 247 25.36 -20.04 11.60
N ILE A 248 25.40 -19.09 12.53
CA ILE A 248 25.43 -17.64 12.24
C ILE A 248 26.87 -17.18 12.22
N ASN A 249 27.31 -16.68 11.08
CA ASN A 249 28.67 -16.19 10.90
C ASN A 249 28.62 -14.66 10.79
N THR A 250 29.16 -13.95 11.78
CA THR A 250 29.23 -12.50 11.84
C THR A 250 30.68 -12.02 11.85
N PRO A 251 31.02 -10.90 11.19
CA PRO A 251 32.37 -10.37 11.21
C PRO A 251 32.69 -9.68 12.56
N LYS A 252 33.96 -9.74 12.97
CA LYS A 252 34.46 -9.00 14.13
C LYS A 252 34.49 -7.49 13.88
N ASN A 253 34.81 -7.09 12.64
CA ASN A 253 34.86 -5.70 12.23
C ASN A 253 33.50 -5.24 11.71
N ASP A 254 33.09 -4.02 12.12
CA ASP A 254 31.83 -3.43 11.71
C ASP A 254 31.95 -2.86 10.28
N MET A 255 31.69 -3.72 9.31
CA MET A 255 31.67 -3.33 7.89
C MET A 255 30.53 -2.36 7.59
N LEU A 256 29.33 -2.63 8.13
CA LEU A 256 28.16 -1.80 7.86
C LEU A 256 28.34 -0.39 8.40
N GLY A 257 28.89 -0.22 9.60
CA GLY A 257 29.15 1.10 10.18
C GLY A 257 30.14 1.91 9.33
N ARG A 258 31.21 1.27 8.83
CA ARG A 258 32.16 1.93 7.93
C ARG A 258 31.52 2.34 6.61
N MET A 259 30.73 1.45 6.02
CA MET A 259 30.02 1.73 4.77
C MET A 259 29.02 2.87 4.96
N VAL A 260 28.16 2.81 5.96
CA VAL A 260 27.16 3.86 6.25
C VAL A 260 27.83 5.22 6.44
N THR A 261 28.89 5.27 7.27
CA THR A 261 29.63 6.52 7.52
C THR A 261 30.18 7.12 6.24
N ALA A 262 30.82 6.31 5.40
CA ALA A 262 31.43 6.78 4.16
C ALA A 262 30.38 7.25 3.12
N VAL A 263 29.29 6.49 2.95
CA VAL A 263 28.24 6.81 1.98
C VAL A 263 27.43 8.05 2.44
N ARG A 264 27.10 8.14 3.73
CA ARG A 264 26.41 9.31 4.29
C ARG A 264 27.23 10.58 4.16
N ALA A 265 28.54 10.51 4.31
CA ALA A 265 29.44 11.65 4.09
C ALA A 265 29.39 12.21 2.66
N LYS A 266 28.93 11.41 1.69
CA LYS A 266 28.68 11.83 0.30
C LYS A 266 27.24 12.37 0.07
N GLY A 267 26.43 12.46 1.10
CA GLY A 267 25.05 12.94 1.01
C GLY A 267 24.04 11.92 0.48
N VAL A 268 24.43 10.66 0.32
CA VAL A 268 23.56 9.58 -0.12
C VAL A 268 22.86 8.93 1.08
N ARG A 269 21.55 8.72 1.00
CA ARG A 269 20.76 8.03 2.02
C ARG A 269 21.03 6.54 2.00
N VAL A 270 20.88 5.87 3.15
CA VAL A 270 21.17 4.43 3.25
C VAL A 270 19.97 3.70 3.85
N LEU A 271 19.52 2.65 3.16
CA LEU A 271 18.57 1.66 3.66
C LEU A 271 19.28 0.31 3.71
N PHE A 272 18.94 -0.52 4.71
CA PHE A 272 19.45 -1.88 4.77
C PHE A 272 18.49 -2.88 4.14
N TYR A 273 19.04 -3.76 3.31
CA TYR A 273 18.35 -4.94 2.83
C TYR A 273 18.48 -6.07 3.85
N CYS A 274 17.37 -6.70 4.16
CA CYS A 274 17.25 -7.83 5.07
C CYS A 274 16.35 -8.91 4.48
N HIS A 275 16.70 -10.18 4.69
CA HIS A 275 15.96 -11.32 4.16
C HIS A 275 15.44 -12.23 5.29
N PRO A 276 14.33 -11.88 5.96
CA PRO A 276 13.82 -12.63 7.10
C PRO A 276 13.11 -13.94 6.72
N GLY A 277 12.84 -14.17 5.43
CA GLY A 277 12.08 -15.33 4.96
C GLY A 277 12.81 -16.66 5.04
N GLN A 278 14.15 -16.68 5.09
CA GLN A 278 14.94 -17.90 5.29
C GLN A 278 15.35 -18.04 6.74
N GLN A 279 14.50 -18.64 7.51
CA GLN A 279 14.61 -18.75 8.95
C GLN A 279 15.52 -19.93 9.33
N LEU A 280 16.35 -19.69 10.31
CA LEU A 280 17.14 -20.76 10.95
C LEU A 280 16.35 -21.48 12.04
N PHE A 281 15.36 -20.79 12.62
CA PHE A 281 14.46 -21.27 13.66
C PHE A 281 13.12 -20.50 13.56
N TRP A 282 12.10 -20.95 14.33
CA TRP A 282 10.74 -20.57 14.09
C TRP A 282 10.03 -20.01 15.31
N GLY A 283 8.86 -19.39 15.09
CA GLY A 283 7.96 -18.99 16.11
C GLY A 283 8.38 -17.75 16.87
N GLU A 284 8.14 -17.74 18.18
CA GLU A 284 8.35 -16.61 19.05
C GLU A 284 9.84 -16.18 19.14
N ASP A 285 10.75 -17.15 19.13
CA ASP A 285 12.19 -16.86 19.18
C ASP A 285 12.66 -16.11 17.92
N TRP A 286 12.11 -16.45 16.75
CA TRP A 286 12.42 -15.76 15.51
C TRP A 286 11.88 -14.34 15.51
N ASN A 287 10.63 -14.15 15.90
CA ASN A 287 10.00 -12.83 15.97
C ASN A 287 10.74 -11.90 16.95
N ARG A 288 11.12 -12.43 18.10
CA ARG A 288 11.94 -11.72 19.08
C ARG A 288 13.30 -11.33 18.50
N PHE A 289 13.97 -12.24 17.83
CA PHE A 289 15.25 -11.98 17.21
C PHE A 289 15.13 -10.91 16.10
N MET A 290 14.08 -10.94 15.29
CA MET A 290 13.82 -9.90 14.30
C MET A 290 13.58 -8.53 14.94
N GLU A 291 12.86 -8.44 16.04
CA GLU A 291 12.73 -7.20 16.81
C GLU A 291 14.10 -6.66 17.28
N GLU A 292 14.90 -7.53 17.86
CA GLU A 292 16.17 -7.16 18.46
C GLU A 292 17.20 -6.72 17.43
N ILE A 293 17.38 -7.49 16.35
CA ILE A 293 18.40 -7.17 15.35
C ILE A 293 18.06 -5.91 14.54
N HIS A 294 16.79 -5.71 14.18
CA HIS A 294 16.38 -4.47 13.49
C HIS A 294 16.47 -3.26 14.41
N GLY A 295 16.09 -3.43 15.68
CA GLY A 295 16.27 -2.40 16.70
C GLY A 295 17.75 -2.03 16.89
N GLU A 296 18.64 -3.03 16.98
CA GLU A 296 20.07 -2.81 17.10
C GLU A 296 20.66 -2.04 15.91
N MET A 297 20.25 -2.40 14.68
CA MET A 297 20.73 -1.68 13.49
C MET A 297 20.32 -0.21 13.47
N ILE A 298 19.08 0.11 13.89
CA ILE A 298 18.64 1.52 14.03
C ILE A 298 19.40 2.26 15.12
N ASP A 299 19.71 1.59 16.23
CA ASP A 299 20.44 2.21 17.36
C ASP A 299 21.93 2.44 17.02
N ARG A 300 22.54 1.58 16.19
CA ARG A 300 23.96 1.64 15.83
C ARG A 300 24.26 2.51 14.62
N TYR A 301 23.35 2.55 13.64
CA TYR A 301 23.63 3.14 12.33
C TYR A 301 22.66 4.27 11.98
N ASP A 302 23.19 5.35 11.41
CA ASP A 302 22.34 6.41 10.85
C ASP A 302 21.82 6.00 9.48
N ILE A 303 20.85 5.06 9.48
CA ILE A 303 20.18 4.59 8.27
C ILE A 303 18.77 5.16 8.15
N ASP A 304 18.26 5.26 6.91
CA ASP A 304 16.96 5.84 6.63
C ASP A 304 15.82 4.81 6.69
N GLY A 305 16.13 3.50 6.78
CA GLY A 305 15.13 2.44 6.86
C GLY A 305 15.60 1.09 6.37
N PHE A 306 14.63 0.27 5.98
CA PHE A 306 14.87 -1.12 5.56
C PHE A 306 14.13 -1.47 4.28
N PHE A 307 14.77 -2.31 3.49
CA PHE A 307 14.18 -3.14 2.47
C PHE A 307 14.10 -4.57 3.01
N VAL A 308 12.91 -5.09 3.16
CA VAL A 308 12.65 -6.43 3.69
C VAL A 308 12.27 -7.34 2.53
N ASP A 309 13.11 -8.34 2.27
CA ASP A 309 12.89 -9.29 1.21
C ASP A 309 12.01 -10.45 1.67
N GLU A 310 11.26 -10.98 0.74
CA GLU A 310 10.29 -12.05 0.88
C GLU A 310 9.18 -11.85 1.92
N ASN A 311 8.07 -12.39 1.53
CA ASN A 311 6.95 -12.75 2.37
C ASN A 311 7.24 -14.04 3.10
N ASP A 312 6.34 -14.40 4.00
CA ASP A 312 6.18 -15.78 4.41
C ASP A 312 6.13 -16.66 3.13
N PRO A 313 7.24 -17.38 2.81
CA PRO A 313 7.37 -18.01 1.50
C PRO A 313 6.55 -19.29 1.38
N SER A 314 6.02 -19.77 2.49
CA SER A 314 5.54 -21.15 2.52
C SER A 314 4.06 -21.25 2.20
N GLY A 315 3.27 -20.18 2.35
CA GLY A 315 1.82 -20.33 2.46
C GLY A 315 1.47 -21.35 3.56
N ASN A 316 2.46 -21.73 4.36
CA ASN A 316 2.35 -22.66 5.46
C ASN A 316 1.90 -21.89 6.68
N SER A 317 0.72 -22.18 7.16
CA SER A 317 0.06 -21.49 8.27
C SER A 317 0.83 -21.50 9.59
N ASP A 318 1.91 -22.27 9.67
CA ASP A 318 2.66 -22.50 10.89
C ASP A 318 3.89 -21.59 11.06
N VAL A 319 4.18 -20.76 10.05
CA VAL A 319 5.36 -19.88 10.02
C VAL A 319 4.88 -18.45 9.87
N HIS A 320 4.65 -17.79 10.98
CA HIS A 320 4.26 -16.39 10.99
C HIS A 320 5.42 -15.49 11.41
N ILE A 321 5.94 -14.71 10.44
CA ILE A 321 6.75 -13.55 10.75
C ILE A 321 5.80 -12.44 11.19
N ASP A 322 5.91 -12.01 12.43
CA ASP A 322 5.16 -10.85 12.92
C ASP A 322 5.85 -9.54 12.48
N PHE A 323 5.60 -9.16 11.24
CA PHE A 323 6.14 -7.92 10.68
C PHE A 323 5.69 -6.67 11.44
N HIS A 324 4.55 -6.71 12.15
CA HIS A 324 4.11 -5.60 12.99
C HIS A 324 4.99 -5.43 14.22
N ARG A 325 5.48 -6.53 14.81
CA ARG A 325 6.44 -6.44 15.91
C ARG A 325 7.76 -5.81 15.44
N MET A 326 8.27 -6.28 14.31
CA MET A 326 9.48 -5.73 13.69
C MET A 326 9.30 -4.25 13.35
N GLU A 327 8.20 -3.87 12.71
CA GLU A 327 7.86 -2.50 12.38
C GLU A 327 7.80 -1.61 13.63
N ARG A 328 7.13 -2.08 14.70
CA ARG A 328 7.08 -1.36 15.96
C ARG A 328 8.48 -1.16 16.55
N ALA A 329 9.31 -2.20 16.60
CA ALA A 329 10.68 -2.12 17.12
C ALA A 329 11.53 -1.08 16.38
N ILE A 330 11.35 -0.96 15.06
CA ILE A 330 12.01 0.05 14.23
C ILE A 330 11.45 1.45 14.50
N ARG A 331 10.12 1.61 14.39
CA ARG A 331 9.49 2.94 14.45
C ARG A 331 9.47 3.55 15.84
N TRP A 332 9.54 2.76 16.88
CA TRP A 332 9.72 3.30 18.22
C TRP A 332 11.07 4.00 18.39
N ARG A 333 12.10 3.52 17.68
CA ARG A 333 13.43 4.13 17.68
C ARG A 333 13.54 5.26 16.66
N LYS A 334 13.05 5.02 15.44
CA LYS A 334 13.11 5.96 14.34
C LYS A 334 11.73 6.01 13.62
N PRO A 335 10.79 6.87 14.06
CA PRO A 335 9.43 6.94 13.55
C PRO A 335 9.34 7.23 12.04
N ASP A 336 10.38 7.86 11.52
CA ASP A 336 10.50 8.23 10.11
C ASP A 336 11.35 7.25 9.28
N ALA A 337 11.69 6.07 9.84
CA ALA A 337 12.34 5.01 9.09
C ALA A 337 11.43 4.53 7.95
N VAL A 338 11.97 4.46 6.75
CA VAL A 338 11.27 3.93 5.57
C VAL A 338 11.31 2.41 5.61
N LEU A 339 10.16 1.77 5.45
CA LEU A 339 10.05 0.32 5.38
C LEU A 339 9.50 -0.07 4.02
N ILE A 340 10.28 -0.82 3.26
CA ILE A 340 9.93 -1.32 1.94
C ILE A 340 9.86 -2.84 2.01
N GLN A 341 8.84 -3.45 1.42
CA GLN A 341 8.71 -4.89 1.35
C GLN A 341 8.76 -5.39 -0.09
N ASN A 342 9.55 -6.43 -0.33
CA ASN A 342 9.53 -7.19 -1.56
C ASN A 342 8.35 -8.20 -1.55
N PHE A 343 7.74 -8.43 -2.71
CA PHE A 343 6.67 -9.40 -2.95
C PHE A 343 5.38 -9.32 -2.10
N TYR A 344 4.84 -8.12 -1.84
CA TYR A 344 3.39 -7.93 -1.70
C TYR A 344 2.65 -8.55 -0.50
N GLY A 345 3.32 -9.00 0.56
CA GLY A 345 2.63 -9.78 1.58
C GLY A 345 1.95 -9.00 2.70
N ASN A 346 2.58 -8.00 3.26
CA ASN A 346 2.13 -7.39 4.52
C ASN A 346 2.21 -5.86 4.52
N LEU A 347 1.42 -5.24 3.63
CA LEU A 347 1.44 -3.79 3.39
C LEU A 347 1.10 -2.90 4.59
N TYR A 348 0.59 -3.49 5.65
CA TYR A 348 0.20 -2.72 6.82
C TYR A 348 1.39 -2.31 7.69
N ALA A 349 2.46 -3.10 7.63
CA ALA A 349 3.71 -2.81 8.33
C ALA A 349 4.68 -1.95 7.50
N PHE A 350 4.42 -1.78 6.20
CA PHE A 350 5.37 -1.19 5.26
C PHE A 350 4.85 0.09 4.59
N ASP A 351 5.78 0.97 4.23
CA ASP A 351 5.47 2.23 3.53
C ASP A 351 5.27 2.04 2.04
N ALA A 352 5.98 1.09 1.44
CA ALA A 352 5.93 0.81 0.02
C ALA A 352 6.19 -0.67 -0.29
N PRO A 353 5.46 -1.27 -1.25
CA PRO A 353 5.86 -2.51 -1.88
C PRO A 353 6.97 -2.27 -2.88
N ILE A 354 7.79 -3.30 -3.12
CA ILE A 354 8.70 -3.33 -4.26
C ILE A 354 8.33 -4.47 -5.19
N GLY A 355 8.52 -4.26 -6.49
CA GLY A 355 8.45 -5.28 -7.51
C GLY A 355 9.85 -5.60 -8.02
N GLU A 356 10.26 -6.86 -7.95
CA GLU A 356 11.34 -7.35 -8.79
C GLU A 356 10.81 -7.42 -10.21
N SER A 357 11.28 -6.53 -11.03
CA SER A 357 10.76 -6.44 -12.37
C SER A 357 11.46 -7.39 -13.30
N GLY A 358 10.71 -8.05 -14.12
CA GLY A 358 11.14 -8.39 -15.47
C GLY A 358 11.60 -7.14 -16.25
N PRO A 359 11.77 -7.21 -17.55
CA PRO A 359 12.21 -6.05 -18.36
C PRO A 359 11.40 -4.80 -18.03
N ALA A 360 12.05 -3.68 -17.82
CA ALA A 360 11.47 -2.38 -17.44
C ALA A 360 10.26 -1.93 -18.25
N THR A 361 10.07 -2.51 -19.41
CA THR A 361 8.97 -2.24 -20.33
C THR A 361 7.72 -3.10 -20.12
N ALA A 362 7.83 -4.25 -19.43
CA ALA A 362 6.73 -5.22 -19.39
C ALA A 362 5.95 -5.26 -18.07
N ASN A 363 6.56 -4.86 -16.96
CA ASN A 363 6.01 -5.12 -15.62
C ASN A 363 5.74 -3.85 -14.80
N PHE A 364 5.94 -2.69 -15.37
CA PHE A 364 5.53 -1.46 -14.70
C PHE A 364 4.02 -1.32 -14.84
N SER A 365 3.29 -1.79 -13.85
CA SER A 365 1.87 -1.52 -13.77
C SER A 365 1.66 -0.21 -13.01
N PRO A 366 1.14 0.83 -13.63
CA PRO A 366 0.72 2.04 -12.91
C PRO A 366 -0.34 1.70 -11.85
N ASP A 367 -1.01 0.58 -11.98
CA ASP A 367 -2.06 0.15 -11.06
C ASP A 367 -1.54 -0.16 -9.65
N ILE A 368 -0.29 -0.60 -9.49
CA ILE A 368 0.32 -0.89 -8.17
C ILE A 368 0.60 0.40 -7.39
N SER A 369 0.88 1.49 -8.08
CA SER A 369 1.34 2.74 -7.48
C SER A 369 0.22 3.71 -7.05
N TRP A 370 -1.05 3.32 -7.22
CA TRP A 370 -2.18 4.25 -7.01
C TRP A 370 -2.54 4.47 -5.54
N THR A 371 -2.15 3.56 -4.67
CA THR A 371 -2.56 3.60 -3.26
C THR A 371 -1.42 3.79 -2.28
N MET A 372 -0.23 3.40 -2.70
CA MET A 372 0.99 3.49 -1.91
C MET A 372 2.12 3.95 -2.80
N PRO A 373 3.14 4.60 -2.24
CA PRO A 373 4.40 4.78 -2.94
C PRO A 373 4.90 3.42 -3.38
N SER A 374 5.46 3.35 -4.56
CA SER A 374 6.02 2.11 -5.10
C SER A 374 7.53 2.17 -5.11
N ALA A 375 8.16 1.00 -5.12
CA ALA A 375 9.58 0.85 -5.36
C ALA A 375 9.81 -0.20 -6.43
N TYR A 376 10.83 -0.02 -7.23
CA TYR A 376 11.26 -0.98 -8.23
C TYR A 376 12.74 -1.27 -8.06
N ALA A 377 13.08 -2.57 -8.03
CA ALA A 377 14.46 -3.01 -8.07
C ALA A 377 14.71 -3.78 -9.36
N GLN A 378 15.80 -3.48 -10.03
CA GLN A 378 16.13 -4.14 -11.28
C GLN A 378 17.63 -4.26 -11.48
N VAL A 379 18.07 -5.45 -11.89
CA VAL A 379 19.49 -5.70 -12.17
C VAL A 379 19.97 -4.95 -13.41
N ILE A 380 21.18 -4.42 -13.33
CA ILE A 380 21.91 -3.82 -14.44
C ILE A 380 22.71 -4.88 -15.20
N SER A 381 23.26 -5.82 -14.45
CA SER A 381 23.99 -6.99 -14.95
C SER A 381 23.05 -8.20 -15.10
N LYS A 382 23.60 -9.39 -15.26
CA LYS A 382 22.81 -10.63 -15.37
C LYS A 382 22.31 -11.13 -14.03
N THR A 383 22.90 -10.70 -12.93
CA THR A 383 22.65 -11.18 -11.58
C THR A 383 22.56 -10.05 -10.59
N TRP A 384 21.96 -10.33 -9.44
CA TRP A 384 21.80 -9.38 -8.35
C TRP A 384 23.12 -9.03 -7.67
N SER A 385 24.05 -9.99 -7.61
CA SER A 385 25.39 -9.82 -7.03
C SER A 385 26.48 -10.03 -8.07
N ALA A 386 27.66 -9.46 -7.85
CA ALA A 386 28.81 -9.69 -8.69
C ALA A 386 29.19 -11.19 -8.68
N GLN A 387 29.39 -11.77 -9.85
CA GLN A 387 29.85 -13.14 -10.01
C GLN A 387 31.29 -13.14 -10.50
N VAL A 388 32.11 -13.96 -9.87
CA VAL A 388 33.47 -14.20 -10.38
C VAL A 388 33.38 -14.78 -11.79
N PRO A 389 34.10 -14.23 -12.75
CA PRO A 389 34.09 -14.72 -14.12
C PRO A 389 34.56 -16.17 -14.15
N LYS A 390 33.67 -17.08 -14.48
CA LYS A 390 33.98 -18.53 -14.54
C LYS A 390 34.85 -18.90 -15.74
N VAL A 391 35.09 -18.00 -16.70
CA VAL A 391 35.86 -18.28 -17.94
C VAL A 391 36.38 -16.96 -18.55
N PRO A 392 37.47 -17.03 -19.32
CA PRO A 392 38.15 -15.84 -19.86
C PRO A 392 37.46 -15.06 -21.00
N THR A 393 36.20 -15.32 -21.27
CA THR A 393 35.41 -14.49 -22.17
C THR A 393 34.55 -13.54 -21.34
N PRO A 394 34.85 -12.22 -21.35
CA PRO A 394 33.95 -11.25 -20.77
C PRO A 394 32.67 -11.24 -21.62
N THR A 395 31.65 -11.96 -21.17
CA THR A 395 30.30 -11.60 -21.59
C THR A 395 30.03 -10.23 -21.02
N PRO A 396 29.53 -9.26 -21.84
CA PRO A 396 29.18 -7.94 -21.30
C PRO A 396 28.32 -8.14 -20.05
N ALA A 397 28.82 -7.72 -18.90
CA ALA A 397 28.10 -7.88 -17.65
C ALA A 397 26.84 -7.01 -17.65
N VAL A 398 26.89 -5.87 -18.33
CA VAL A 398 25.81 -4.91 -18.43
C VAL A 398 24.78 -5.35 -19.46
N THR A 399 23.56 -5.56 -18.99
CA THR A 399 22.39 -5.85 -19.85
C THR A 399 21.54 -4.62 -20.11
N ARG A 400 21.83 -3.49 -19.44
CA ARG A 400 21.07 -2.25 -19.52
C ARG A 400 21.95 -1.10 -19.95
N SER A 401 21.57 -0.40 -21.02
CA SER A 401 22.26 0.82 -21.42
C SER A 401 21.96 1.97 -20.46
N ALA A 402 22.86 2.94 -20.40
CA ALA A 402 22.67 4.16 -19.62
C ALA A 402 21.39 4.92 -20.01
N GLU A 403 21.07 4.96 -21.30
CA GLU A 403 19.86 5.53 -21.85
C GLU A 403 18.60 4.78 -21.34
N GLY A 404 18.66 3.44 -21.28
CA GLY A 404 17.60 2.60 -20.75
C GLY A 404 17.36 2.85 -19.26
N ILE A 405 18.44 2.94 -18.47
CA ILE A 405 18.40 3.28 -17.03
C ILE A 405 17.76 4.66 -16.84
N TYR A 406 18.23 5.67 -17.59
CA TYR A 406 17.68 7.03 -17.52
C TYR A 406 16.19 7.07 -17.85
N ARG A 407 15.79 6.51 -19.00
CA ARG A 407 14.38 6.52 -19.43
C ARG A 407 13.46 5.81 -18.43
N ALA A 408 13.85 4.64 -17.92
CA ALA A 408 13.06 3.91 -16.93
C ALA A 408 12.91 4.72 -15.63
N THR A 409 13.99 5.39 -15.18
CA THR A 409 13.93 6.27 -13.99
C THR A 409 12.94 7.43 -14.20
N VAL A 410 12.98 8.10 -15.35
CA VAL A 410 12.05 9.19 -15.69
C VAL A 410 10.61 8.69 -15.72
N VAL A 411 10.39 7.55 -16.37
CA VAL A 411 9.05 6.95 -16.42
C VAL A 411 8.56 6.60 -15.01
N GLY A 412 9.40 5.98 -14.19
CA GLY A 412 9.06 5.66 -12.80
C GLY A 412 8.69 6.90 -12.00
N ALA A 413 9.44 8.00 -12.19
CA ALA A 413 9.15 9.26 -11.49
C ALA A 413 7.76 9.84 -11.80
N GLY A 414 7.28 9.69 -13.05
CA GLY A 414 5.99 10.25 -13.47
C GLY A 414 4.82 9.28 -13.46
N SER A 415 5.07 7.96 -13.38
CA SER A 415 4.01 6.95 -13.50
C SER A 415 3.56 6.38 -12.15
N CYS A 416 4.40 6.44 -11.11
CA CYS A 416 4.03 5.99 -9.77
C CYS A 416 3.17 7.04 -9.09
N ILE A 417 1.87 6.99 -9.22
CA ILE A 417 0.93 8.07 -8.84
C ILE A 417 1.08 8.52 -7.39
N GLU A 418 1.39 7.61 -6.47
CA GLU A 418 1.70 7.96 -5.09
C GLU A 418 3.20 8.26 -4.88
N GLY A 419 4.02 8.20 -5.91
CA GLY A 419 5.45 8.44 -5.85
C GLY A 419 6.29 7.19 -5.59
N GLY A 420 7.59 7.39 -5.34
CA GLY A 420 8.59 6.33 -5.23
C GLY A 420 9.48 6.26 -6.48
N GLY A 421 10.38 5.31 -6.56
CA GLY A 421 11.36 5.29 -7.62
C GLY A 421 12.04 3.95 -7.87
N TRP A 422 13.11 4.00 -8.64
CA TRP A 422 13.92 2.87 -9.08
C TRP A 422 15.19 2.73 -8.25
N ALA A 423 15.47 1.48 -7.83
CA ALA A 423 16.77 1.06 -7.36
C ALA A 423 17.40 0.13 -8.42
N TRP A 424 18.47 0.56 -9.01
CA TRP A 424 19.25 -0.22 -9.98
C TRP A 424 20.22 -1.10 -9.24
N SER A 425 20.28 -2.40 -9.54
CA SER A 425 20.99 -3.37 -8.73
C SER A 425 22.19 -3.96 -9.44
N ALA A 426 23.30 -3.99 -8.72
CA ALA A 426 24.48 -4.80 -8.99
C ALA A 426 25.26 -5.03 -7.67
N GLY A 427 26.07 -6.10 -7.60
CA GLY A 427 27.00 -6.31 -6.49
C GLY A 427 28.42 -5.87 -6.85
N PRO A 428 29.19 -5.34 -5.89
CA PRO A 428 30.62 -5.18 -6.06
C PRO A 428 31.34 -6.49 -5.82
N TYR A 429 32.53 -6.64 -6.42
CA TYR A 429 33.45 -7.70 -6.04
C TYR A 429 34.00 -7.44 -4.62
N PRO A 430 34.26 -8.49 -3.86
CA PRO A 430 34.95 -8.34 -2.59
C PRO A 430 36.39 -7.88 -2.76
N GLY A 431 36.90 -7.15 -1.77
CA GLY A 431 38.29 -6.71 -1.72
C GLY A 431 38.66 -5.65 -2.75
N ASP A 432 39.88 -5.77 -3.30
CA ASP A 432 40.47 -4.81 -4.23
C ASP A 432 40.09 -5.03 -5.70
N GLY A 433 39.19 -5.98 -5.98
CA GLY A 433 38.78 -6.34 -7.33
C GLY A 433 39.77 -7.22 -8.08
N THR A 434 40.75 -7.83 -7.43
CA THR A 434 41.60 -8.84 -8.04
C THR A 434 40.96 -10.23 -7.97
N TRP A 435 41.17 -11.00 -9.03
CA TRP A 435 40.74 -12.38 -9.15
C TRP A 435 41.91 -13.25 -9.61
N THR A 436 42.03 -14.44 -9.04
CA THR A 436 43.03 -15.43 -9.49
C THR A 436 42.38 -16.38 -10.47
N ASP A 437 42.88 -16.44 -11.68
CA ASP A 437 42.45 -17.38 -12.70
C ASP A 437 42.74 -18.82 -12.22
N PRO A 438 41.73 -19.64 -11.95
CA PRO A 438 41.94 -21.00 -11.44
C PRO A 438 42.67 -21.92 -12.45
N ALA A 439 42.64 -21.57 -13.74
CA ALA A 439 43.31 -22.37 -14.77
C ALA A 439 44.81 -22.07 -14.90
N THR A 440 45.21 -20.80 -14.64
CA THR A 440 46.56 -20.31 -14.86
C THR A 440 47.26 -19.89 -13.58
N GLY A 441 46.54 -19.72 -12.47
CA GLY A 441 47.05 -19.17 -11.22
C GLY A 441 47.46 -17.70 -11.30
N GLN A 442 47.18 -16.97 -12.41
CA GLN A 442 47.52 -15.58 -12.58
C GLN A 442 46.49 -14.67 -11.93
N LYS A 443 46.95 -13.68 -11.16
CA LYS A 443 46.10 -12.61 -10.65
C LYS A 443 45.74 -11.63 -11.77
N LYS A 444 44.44 -11.39 -11.92
CA LYS A 444 43.86 -10.49 -12.89
C LYS A 444 42.98 -9.45 -12.18
N PHE A 445 43.24 -8.19 -12.43
CA PHE A 445 42.36 -7.14 -11.93
C PHE A 445 41.04 -7.13 -12.72
N VAL A 446 39.93 -7.21 -12.06
CA VAL A 446 38.59 -7.20 -12.67
C VAL A 446 37.77 -5.95 -12.32
N GLY A 447 38.36 -5.03 -11.56
CA GLY A 447 37.66 -3.84 -11.07
C GLY A 447 36.79 -4.14 -9.85
N ARG A 448 36.21 -3.09 -9.24
CA ARG A 448 35.31 -3.22 -8.10
C ARG A 448 33.91 -3.71 -8.51
N TRP A 449 33.50 -3.38 -9.72
CA TRP A 449 32.19 -3.72 -10.28
C TRP A 449 32.37 -4.63 -11.50
N GLU A 450 31.35 -5.40 -11.83
CA GLU A 450 31.26 -6.05 -13.13
C GLU A 450 31.42 -5.00 -14.25
N GLU A 451 32.04 -5.44 -15.37
CA GLU A 451 32.40 -4.57 -16.49
C GLU A 451 31.19 -3.77 -16.98
N GLY A 452 31.35 -2.45 -17.07
CA GLY A 452 30.37 -1.49 -17.55
C GLY A 452 29.28 -1.06 -16.55
N VAL A 453 29.16 -1.69 -15.37
CA VAL A 453 28.14 -1.33 -14.36
C VAL A 453 28.33 0.10 -13.86
N LEU A 454 29.54 0.44 -13.40
CA LEU A 454 29.84 1.77 -12.90
C LEU A 454 29.69 2.83 -14.00
N GLU A 455 30.22 2.55 -15.19
CA GLU A 455 30.12 3.44 -16.34
C GLU A 455 28.66 3.70 -16.76
N ALA A 456 27.83 2.66 -16.83
CA ALA A 456 26.42 2.79 -17.18
C ALA A 456 25.66 3.66 -16.18
N MET A 457 25.91 3.48 -14.89
CA MET A 457 25.29 4.29 -13.84
C MET A 457 25.78 5.73 -13.82
N GLN A 458 27.08 5.96 -13.98
CA GLN A 458 27.66 7.30 -14.08
C GLN A 458 27.09 8.08 -15.29
N LYS A 459 26.97 7.42 -16.42
CA LYS A 459 26.41 8.01 -17.64
C LYS A 459 24.91 8.28 -17.49
N ALA A 460 24.16 7.38 -16.85
CA ALA A 460 22.75 7.62 -16.53
C ALA A 460 22.59 8.81 -15.56
N GLY A 461 23.42 8.89 -14.54
CA GLY A 461 23.49 10.04 -13.63
C GLY A 461 23.82 11.35 -14.34
N ALA A 462 24.71 11.31 -15.34
CA ALA A 462 25.05 12.47 -16.18
C ALA A 462 23.86 12.93 -17.03
N TYR A 463 22.98 12.03 -17.48
CA TYR A 463 21.73 12.42 -18.15
C TYR A 463 20.71 13.03 -17.19
N ILE A 464 20.65 12.55 -15.93
CA ILE A 464 19.73 13.07 -14.91
C ILE A 464 20.15 14.47 -14.44
N THR A 465 21.43 14.68 -14.20
CA THR A 465 21.95 15.89 -13.55
C THR A 465 21.45 17.21 -14.16
N PRO A 466 21.44 17.41 -15.49
CA PRO A 466 21.01 18.68 -16.10
C PRO A 466 19.52 18.97 -15.92
N VAL A 467 18.72 17.94 -15.66
CA VAL A 467 17.25 18.01 -15.51
C VAL A 467 16.79 17.47 -14.15
N ALA A 468 17.70 17.39 -13.18
CA ALA A 468 17.45 16.77 -11.88
C ALA A 468 16.22 17.36 -11.15
N GLU A 469 15.98 18.66 -11.28
CA GLU A 469 14.83 19.35 -10.69
C GLU A 469 13.48 18.78 -11.14
N SER A 470 13.42 18.15 -12.33
CA SER A 470 12.21 17.56 -12.88
C SER A 470 12.03 16.07 -12.51
N ILE A 471 13.05 15.45 -11.91
CA ILE A 471 13.06 14.02 -11.58
C ILE A 471 13.17 13.83 -10.06
N LYS A 472 14.27 14.33 -9.48
CA LYS A 472 14.59 14.15 -8.07
C LYS A 472 13.73 15.06 -7.19
N ASN A 473 13.36 14.55 -6.01
CA ASN A 473 12.55 15.30 -5.04
C ASN A 473 11.26 15.89 -5.68
N THR A 474 10.57 15.10 -6.48
CA THR A 474 9.34 15.45 -7.19
C THR A 474 8.19 14.52 -6.78
N TYR A 475 6.98 14.92 -7.14
CA TYR A 475 5.82 14.04 -7.18
C TYR A 475 5.43 13.77 -8.63
N PRO A 476 4.74 12.65 -8.90
CA PRO A 476 4.05 12.47 -10.17
C PRO A 476 3.03 13.57 -10.39
N SER A 477 2.77 13.89 -11.66
CA SER A 477 1.74 14.87 -12.04
C SER A 477 0.36 14.45 -11.57
N THR A 478 -0.43 15.43 -11.14
CA THR A 478 -1.87 15.28 -10.93
C THR A 478 -2.69 15.70 -12.16
N SER A 479 -2.05 16.38 -13.11
CA SER A 479 -2.68 16.88 -14.33
C SER A 479 -2.76 15.84 -15.44
N TRP A 480 -1.69 15.06 -15.61
CA TRP A 480 -1.60 14.00 -16.64
C TRP A 480 -1.05 12.72 -16.03
N GLN A 481 -1.98 11.81 -15.74
CA GLN A 481 -1.62 10.50 -15.21
C GLN A 481 -1.61 9.47 -16.35
N PRO A 482 -0.61 8.59 -16.42
CA PRO A 482 -0.59 7.54 -17.44
C PRO A 482 -1.78 6.60 -17.25
N LYS A 483 -2.40 6.23 -18.36
CA LYS A 483 -3.44 5.21 -18.42
C LYS A 483 -2.86 3.99 -19.13
N GLY A 484 -2.84 2.84 -18.47
CA GLY A 484 -2.37 1.60 -19.09
C GLY A 484 -0.85 1.33 -18.93
N SER A 485 -0.29 0.56 -19.83
CA SER A 485 1.10 0.14 -19.81
C SER A 485 2.05 1.30 -20.15
N ILE A 486 3.24 1.25 -19.58
CA ILE A 486 4.35 2.16 -19.88
C ILE A 486 4.72 2.18 -21.38
N THR A 487 4.48 1.09 -22.10
CA THR A 487 4.74 0.98 -23.54
C THR A 487 3.78 1.80 -24.39
N ASP A 488 2.64 2.19 -23.83
CA ASP A 488 1.55 2.86 -24.54
C ASP A 488 1.51 4.37 -24.29
N LEU A 489 2.56 4.94 -23.70
CA LEU A 489 2.64 6.37 -23.50
C LEU A 489 2.71 7.11 -24.83
N PRO A 490 1.72 7.95 -25.14
CA PRO A 490 1.66 8.61 -26.45
C PRO A 490 2.75 9.66 -26.64
N TRP A 491 3.28 10.21 -25.56
CA TRP A 491 4.32 11.25 -25.57
C TRP A 491 5.36 11.06 -24.45
N GLY A 492 4.96 10.63 -23.23
CA GLY A 492 5.85 10.47 -22.11
C GLY A 492 5.10 10.57 -20.77
N VAL A 493 5.73 11.14 -19.77
CA VAL A 493 5.20 11.29 -18.40
C VAL A 493 5.33 12.73 -17.91
N ALA A 494 4.63 13.06 -16.82
CA ALA A 494 4.75 14.34 -16.17
C ALA A 494 5.02 14.18 -14.66
N THR A 495 5.81 15.10 -14.12
CA THR A 495 6.12 15.25 -12.71
C THR A 495 5.80 16.67 -12.24
N ARG A 496 5.77 16.90 -10.94
CA ARG A 496 5.57 18.24 -10.37
C ARG A 496 6.51 18.49 -9.20
N SER A 497 6.84 19.76 -8.97
CA SER A 497 7.60 20.17 -7.79
C SER A 497 6.84 19.86 -6.49
N THR A 498 7.57 19.68 -5.38
CA THR A 498 6.96 19.34 -4.07
C THR A 498 6.08 20.44 -3.49
N ASP A 499 6.25 21.68 -3.92
CA ASP A 499 5.41 22.83 -3.56
C ASP A 499 4.27 23.09 -4.56
N ASP A 500 4.13 22.23 -5.56
CA ASP A 500 3.10 22.26 -6.61
C ASP A 500 3.08 23.55 -7.45
N LYS A 501 4.23 24.25 -7.54
CA LYS A 501 4.36 25.48 -8.33
C LYS A 501 4.88 25.29 -9.73
N THR A 502 5.50 24.13 -10.01
CA THR A 502 6.06 23.81 -11.33
C THR A 502 5.61 22.43 -11.74
N GLU A 503 5.13 22.33 -12.96
CA GLU A 503 4.84 21.05 -13.64
C GLU A 503 5.92 20.81 -14.69
N TYR A 504 6.38 19.56 -14.80
CA TYR A 504 7.41 19.14 -15.75
C TYR A 504 6.84 18.09 -16.69
N ILE A 505 6.94 18.35 -18.00
CA ILE A 505 6.55 17.42 -19.06
C ILE A 505 7.81 16.76 -19.59
N HIS A 506 7.88 15.43 -19.52
CA HIS A 506 8.95 14.60 -20.06
C HIS A 506 8.48 13.98 -21.37
N VAL A 507 8.92 14.52 -22.50
CA VAL A 507 8.59 14.00 -23.81
C VAL A 507 9.61 12.92 -24.17
N LEU A 508 9.23 11.67 -23.98
CA LEU A 508 10.06 10.48 -24.21
C LEU A 508 9.89 9.92 -25.62
N LYS A 509 8.86 10.37 -26.33
CA LYS A 509 8.55 9.99 -27.70
C LYS A 509 8.48 11.28 -28.54
N PRO A 510 9.48 11.55 -29.39
CA PRO A 510 9.48 12.71 -30.25
C PRO A 510 8.19 12.80 -31.08
N GLN A 511 7.66 14.00 -31.21
CA GLN A 511 6.48 14.25 -32.01
C GLN A 511 6.87 14.45 -33.48
N SER A 512 5.92 14.30 -34.43
CA SER A 512 6.17 14.44 -35.86
C SER A 512 6.40 15.88 -36.28
N ASP A 513 5.91 16.84 -35.49
CA ASP A 513 6.09 18.27 -35.70
C ASP A 513 6.65 18.93 -34.43
N ASN A 514 6.79 20.26 -34.44
CA ASN A 514 7.36 21.01 -33.30
C ASN A 514 6.34 21.21 -32.14
N THR A 515 5.13 20.64 -32.24
CA THR A 515 4.07 20.89 -31.27
C THR A 515 3.64 19.62 -30.56
N LEU A 516 3.68 19.63 -29.23
CA LEU A 516 3.06 18.62 -28.38
C LEU A 516 1.67 19.09 -27.97
N THR A 517 0.66 18.25 -28.20
CA THR A 517 -0.71 18.48 -27.75
C THR A 517 -1.04 17.51 -26.62
N LEU A 518 -1.41 18.05 -25.47
CA LEU A 518 -1.84 17.31 -24.28
C LEU A 518 -3.35 17.53 -24.06
N ALA A 519 -4.02 16.50 -23.54
CA ALA A 519 -5.40 16.65 -23.07
C ALA A 519 -5.52 17.75 -22.00
N PRO A 520 -6.70 18.29 -21.76
CA PRO A 520 -6.92 19.21 -20.65
C PRO A 520 -6.43 18.61 -19.32
N PRO A 521 -5.78 19.40 -18.46
CA PRO A 521 -5.38 18.92 -17.14
C PRO A 521 -6.59 18.43 -16.35
N ILE A 522 -6.55 17.18 -15.87
CA ILE A 522 -7.69 16.59 -15.15
C ILE A 522 -7.94 17.26 -13.79
N ASP A 523 -6.93 17.91 -13.24
CA ASP A 523 -7.00 18.69 -11.99
C ASP A 523 -7.35 20.17 -12.20
N GLY A 524 -7.59 20.59 -13.42
CA GLY A 524 -8.00 21.96 -13.77
C GLY A 524 -6.92 23.02 -13.62
N LYS A 525 -5.65 22.64 -13.43
CA LYS A 525 -4.54 23.59 -13.38
C LYS A 525 -4.41 24.42 -14.66
N THR A 526 -3.93 25.64 -14.48
CA THR A 526 -3.52 26.53 -15.59
C THR A 526 -2.03 26.81 -15.49
N PHE A 527 -1.38 26.99 -16.65
CA PHE A 527 0.05 27.07 -16.77
C PHE A 527 0.51 28.32 -17.54
N THR A 528 1.71 28.80 -17.19
CA THR A 528 2.40 29.88 -17.89
C THR A 528 3.90 29.58 -17.93
N ASN A 529 4.66 30.46 -18.59
CA ASN A 529 6.12 30.46 -18.59
C ASN A 529 6.73 29.09 -18.95
N ALA A 530 6.23 28.44 -19.98
CA ALA A 530 6.80 27.18 -20.45
C ALA A 530 8.23 27.40 -20.98
N ARG A 531 9.15 26.52 -20.56
CA ARG A 531 10.56 26.60 -20.88
C ARG A 531 11.21 25.24 -20.99
N LEU A 532 12.15 25.07 -21.89
CA LEU A 532 12.99 23.87 -21.99
C LEU A 532 13.99 23.77 -20.84
N LEU A 533 14.29 22.57 -20.39
CA LEU A 533 15.40 22.30 -19.49
C LEU A 533 16.52 21.57 -20.28
N PRO A 534 17.81 21.86 -19.99
CA PRO A 534 18.30 22.79 -18.95
C PRO A 534 18.48 24.24 -19.46
N ASN A 535 18.34 24.49 -20.78
CA ASN A 535 18.77 25.76 -21.40
C ASN A 535 17.81 26.94 -21.15
N LYS A 536 16.64 26.69 -20.57
CA LYS A 536 15.57 27.67 -20.23
C LYS A 536 15.00 28.45 -21.42
N LYS A 537 15.19 27.98 -22.65
CA LYS A 537 14.57 28.59 -23.84
C LYS A 537 13.05 28.55 -23.72
N ALA A 538 12.39 29.66 -24.02
CA ALA A 538 10.95 29.80 -23.94
C ALA A 538 10.24 28.88 -24.94
N VAL A 539 9.23 28.14 -24.46
CA VAL A 539 8.34 27.32 -25.25
C VAL A 539 7.02 28.06 -25.40
N LYS A 540 6.46 28.12 -26.58
CA LYS A 540 5.13 28.73 -26.79
C LYS A 540 4.08 27.81 -26.19
N LEU A 541 3.32 28.35 -25.23
CA LEU A 541 2.25 27.66 -24.54
C LEU A 541 0.91 28.29 -24.89
N THR A 542 -0.05 27.44 -25.27
CA THR A 542 -1.46 27.84 -25.42
C THR A 542 -2.33 26.81 -24.70
N GLN A 543 -3.20 27.26 -23.79
CA GLN A 543 -4.12 26.40 -23.05
C GLN A 543 -5.55 26.87 -23.32
N ASN A 544 -6.43 25.94 -23.67
CA ASN A 544 -7.85 26.16 -23.90
C ASN A 544 -8.67 24.93 -23.48
N THR A 545 -9.95 24.89 -23.78
CA THR A 545 -10.86 23.79 -23.44
C THR A 545 -10.52 22.48 -24.17
N SER A 546 -9.79 22.52 -25.29
CA SER A 546 -9.36 21.34 -26.03
C SER A 546 -8.06 20.75 -25.52
N GLY A 547 -7.30 21.46 -24.70
CA GLY A 547 -6.07 20.99 -24.07
C GLY A 547 -4.97 22.03 -23.96
N LEU A 548 -3.75 21.51 -23.84
CA LEU A 548 -2.52 22.28 -23.74
C LEU A 548 -1.65 22.01 -24.98
N HIS A 549 -1.20 23.08 -25.63
CA HIS A 549 -0.33 23.03 -26.82
C HIS A 549 1.00 23.66 -26.48
N LEU A 550 2.08 22.91 -26.68
CA LEU A 550 3.46 23.31 -26.40
C LEU A 550 4.26 23.25 -27.71
N THR A 551 4.63 24.42 -28.24
CA THR A 551 5.43 24.49 -29.49
C THR A 551 6.88 24.87 -29.15
N LEU A 552 7.82 24.05 -29.60
CA LEU A 552 9.24 24.29 -29.43
C LEU A 552 9.67 25.60 -30.13
N PRO A 553 10.64 26.32 -29.58
CA PRO A 553 11.17 27.51 -30.23
C PRO A 553 11.91 27.15 -31.52
N ASP A 554 12.03 28.14 -32.45
CA ASP A 554 12.70 27.95 -33.73
C ASP A 554 14.13 27.41 -33.54
N GLY A 555 14.48 26.42 -34.33
CA GLY A 555 15.78 25.75 -34.30
C GLY A 555 15.95 24.68 -33.19
N GLU A 556 14.95 24.50 -32.32
CA GLU A 556 14.94 23.38 -31.35
C GLU A 556 14.21 22.18 -31.96
N THR A 557 14.65 21.01 -31.59
CA THR A 557 14.04 19.72 -31.97
C THR A 557 13.82 18.83 -30.76
N TRP A 558 12.88 17.88 -30.86
CA TRP A 558 12.65 16.90 -29.82
C TRP A 558 13.89 16.04 -29.60
N ASN A 559 14.38 16.02 -28.34
CA ASN A 559 15.48 15.13 -27.98
C ASN A 559 14.93 13.68 -27.94
N PRO A 560 15.54 12.75 -28.70
CA PRO A 560 15.05 11.37 -28.75
C PRO A 560 15.14 10.63 -27.41
N LEU A 561 15.99 11.09 -26.51
CA LEU A 561 16.10 10.50 -25.18
C LEU A 561 15.03 11.04 -24.24
N ASN A 562 14.92 12.36 -24.10
CA ASN A 562 13.90 13.05 -23.30
C ASN A 562 13.99 14.57 -23.57
N THR A 563 12.91 15.20 -23.99
CA THR A 563 12.76 16.65 -23.97
C THR A 563 11.98 17.04 -22.73
N VAL A 564 12.54 17.89 -21.87
CA VAL A 564 11.89 18.33 -20.63
C VAL A 564 11.40 19.75 -20.77
N ILE A 565 10.11 19.97 -20.53
CA ILE A 565 9.46 21.29 -20.52
C ILE A 565 8.97 21.56 -19.09
N ALA A 566 9.45 22.62 -18.48
CA ALA A 566 8.97 23.12 -17.20
C ALA A 566 7.93 24.23 -17.41
N MET A 567 6.85 24.23 -16.64
CA MET A 567 5.77 25.21 -16.71
C MET A 567 5.42 25.69 -15.31
N ASP A 568 5.17 26.98 -15.16
CA ASP A 568 4.73 27.53 -13.88
C ASP A 568 3.21 27.34 -13.73
N VAL A 569 2.80 26.84 -12.55
CA VAL A 569 1.39 26.65 -12.20
C VAL A 569 0.81 27.99 -11.72
N THR A 570 -0.20 28.52 -12.39
CA THR A 570 -0.85 29.81 -12.08
C THR A 570 -2.25 29.67 -11.52
N GLY A 571 -3.00 28.65 -11.91
CA GLY A 571 -4.31 28.34 -11.38
C GLY A 571 -4.28 27.07 -10.53
N LYS A 572 -4.74 27.16 -9.31
CA LYS A 572 -4.82 25.99 -8.42
C LYS A 572 -6.06 25.17 -8.76
N GLY A 573 -5.89 24.18 -9.61
CA GLY A 573 -6.81 23.05 -9.61
C GLY A 573 -6.50 22.22 -8.37
N ARG A 574 -7.46 21.97 -7.54
CA ARG A 574 -7.29 21.08 -6.40
C ARG A 574 -8.28 19.94 -6.52
N PHE A 575 -7.77 18.70 -6.73
CA PHE A 575 -8.51 17.54 -6.26
C PHE A 575 -8.14 17.29 -4.81
N THR A 576 -9.15 17.16 -3.99
CA THR A 576 -9.01 16.45 -2.73
C THR A 576 -9.38 15.00 -2.99
N SER A 577 -8.53 14.06 -2.65
CA SER A 577 -8.92 12.65 -2.60
C SER A 577 -9.19 12.26 -1.16
N ARG A 578 -10.30 11.56 -0.93
CA ARG A 578 -10.64 10.96 0.35
C ARG A 578 -10.51 9.44 0.23
N LEU A 579 -9.75 8.83 1.12
CA LEU A 579 -9.73 7.37 1.26
C LEU A 579 -10.88 6.96 2.20
N VAL A 580 -11.76 6.09 1.72
CA VAL A 580 -12.86 5.49 2.47
C VAL A 580 -12.52 4.03 2.67
N ARG A 581 -12.22 3.62 3.89
CA ARG A 581 -11.82 2.25 4.20
C ARG A 581 -13.02 1.31 4.29
N ALA A 582 -12.80 0.01 4.14
CA ALA A 582 -13.85 -1.00 4.24
C ALA A 582 -14.55 -1.05 5.62
N ASN A 583 -13.94 -0.53 6.67
CA ASN A 583 -14.55 -0.39 7.99
C ASN A 583 -15.25 0.96 8.23
N ASP A 584 -15.26 1.85 7.24
CA ASP A 584 -16.00 3.13 7.32
C ASP A 584 -17.52 2.83 7.33
N PRO A 585 -18.30 3.48 8.21
CA PRO A 585 -19.74 3.28 8.29
C PRO A 585 -20.51 3.60 7.01
N SER A 586 -19.94 4.39 6.10
CA SER A 586 -20.52 4.71 4.79
C SER A 586 -20.41 3.57 3.78
N VAL A 587 -19.63 2.52 4.08
CA VAL A 587 -19.47 1.34 3.23
C VAL A 587 -20.46 0.27 3.65
N ILE A 588 -21.37 -0.06 2.79
CA ILE A 588 -22.44 -1.03 3.05
C ILE A 588 -22.02 -2.39 2.49
N PHE A 589 -22.03 -3.41 3.33
CA PHE A 589 -21.81 -4.81 2.95
C PHE A 589 -23.10 -5.61 3.07
N GLY A 590 -23.34 -6.50 2.13
CA GLY A 590 -24.55 -7.29 2.14
C GLY A 590 -24.48 -8.47 1.17
N THR A 591 -25.65 -9.04 0.88
CA THR A 591 -25.82 -10.09 -0.13
C THR A 591 -27.01 -9.78 -1.02
N ARG A 592 -26.95 -10.27 -2.26
CA ARG A 592 -28.14 -10.28 -3.13
C ARG A 592 -28.90 -11.57 -2.89
N ASP A 593 -30.00 -11.46 -2.16
CA ASP A 593 -30.90 -12.58 -1.97
C ASP A 593 -31.67 -12.88 -3.27
N VAL A 594 -31.62 -14.13 -3.69
CA VAL A 594 -32.30 -14.60 -4.90
C VAL A 594 -33.67 -15.15 -4.52
N PHE A 595 -34.69 -14.74 -5.23
CA PHE A 595 -35.97 -15.39 -5.16
C PHE A 595 -36.57 -15.66 -6.55
N ASN A 596 -37.25 -16.79 -6.64
CA ASN A 596 -37.84 -17.26 -7.85
C ASN A 596 -39.01 -16.36 -8.28
N ASN A 597 -39.39 -16.44 -9.53
CA ASN A 597 -40.56 -15.75 -10.11
C ASN A 597 -41.92 -16.14 -9.46
N THR A 598 -41.97 -17.22 -8.66
CA THR A 598 -43.17 -17.68 -7.93
C THR A 598 -43.13 -17.44 -6.44
N ALA A 599 -41.99 -16.97 -5.89
CA ALA A 599 -41.80 -17.01 -4.43
C ALA A 599 -42.43 -15.84 -3.70
N THR A 600 -43.15 -16.16 -2.63
CA THR A 600 -43.24 -15.30 -1.44
C THR A 600 -42.18 -15.75 -0.45
N GLN A 601 -41.18 -14.91 -0.16
CA GLN A 601 -40.23 -15.24 0.90
C GLN A 601 -40.83 -15.01 2.27
N GLU A 602 -41.02 -16.11 3.02
CA GLU A 602 -41.25 -16.05 4.45
C GLU A 602 -40.03 -15.39 5.13
N GLY A 603 -40.25 -14.26 5.79
CA GLY A 603 -39.19 -13.51 6.47
C GLY A 603 -38.93 -12.09 5.91
N GLY A 604 -39.71 -11.65 4.93
CA GLY A 604 -39.79 -10.22 4.58
C GLY A 604 -38.78 -9.69 3.59
N ALA A 605 -38.05 -10.56 2.86
CA ALA A 605 -37.09 -10.10 1.85
C ALA A 605 -37.74 -9.68 0.52
N GLY A 606 -38.95 -10.20 0.19
CA GLY A 606 -39.71 -9.77 -0.98
C GLY A 606 -40.92 -10.62 -1.30
N SER A 607 -41.82 -10.06 -2.10
CA SER A 607 -42.95 -10.78 -2.71
C SER A 607 -43.16 -10.26 -4.11
N ILE A 608 -43.75 -11.11 -4.99
CA ILE A 608 -44.08 -10.74 -6.34
C ILE A 608 -45.58 -10.93 -6.58
N GLU A 609 -46.19 -9.98 -7.25
CA GLU A 609 -47.58 -10.00 -7.68
C GLU A 609 -47.65 -9.83 -9.22
N TYR A 610 -48.46 -10.66 -9.88
CA TYR A 610 -48.72 -10.56 -11.30
C TYR A 610 -50.11 -10.02 -11.56
N HIS A 611 -50.22 -9.04 -12.45
CA HIS A 611 -51.47 -8.38 -12.80
C HIS A 611 -51.77 -8.64 -14.27
N GLY A 612 -52.90 -9.36 -14.55
CA GLY A 612 -53.31 -9.79 -15.88
C GLY A 612 -53.19 -11.30 -16.06
N ASN A 613 -53.07 -11.73 -17.31
CA ASN A 613 -53.08 -13.14 -17.69
C ASN A 613 -51.67 -13.71 -17.84
N TRP A 614 -50.86 -13.60 -16.84
CA TRP A 614 -49.55 -14.21 -16.81
C TRP A 614 -49.63 -15.73 -16.83
N GLN A 615 -48.81 -16.36 -17.68
CA GLN A 615 -48.67 -17.81 -17.76
C GLN A 615 -47.42 -18.25 -16.99
N HIS A 616 -47.59 -19.33 -16.23
CA HIS A 616 -46.46 -20.02 -15.58
C HIS A 616 -46.07 -21.25 -16.41
N GLN A 617 -44.81 -21.40 -16.72
CA GLN A 617 -44.32 -22.52 -17.54
C GLN A 617 -43.08 -23.12 -16.92
N HIS A 618 -43.09 -24.46 -16.76
CA HIS A 618 -41.88 -25.23 -16.46
C HIS A 618 -41.06 -25.34 -17.76
N ARG A 619 -39.75 -25.06 -17.65
CA ARG A 619 -38.86 -25.00 -18.79
C ARG A 619 -37.42 -25.38 -18.45
N ASP A 620 -36.85 -26.33 -19.19
CA ASP A 620 -35.49 -26.84 -18.98
C ASP A 620 -34.44 -26.12 -19.87
N GLY A 621 -34.59 -24.83 -20.12
CA GLY A 621 -33.73 -24.01 -20.97
C GLY A 621 -32.58 -23.30 -20.26
N GLY A 622 -32.38 -23.62 -18.98
CA GLY A 622 -31.35 -22.99 -18.15
C GLY A 622 -31.87 -21.91 -17.17
N GLU A 623 -33.21 -21.77 -17.14
CA GLU A 623 -33.90 -20.87 -16.22
C GLU A 623 -33.71 -21.30 -14.74
N PHE A 624 -33.82 -20.33 -13.84
CA PHE A 624 -33.69 -20.60 -12.40
C PHE A 624 -34.84 -21.50 -11.91
N GLN A 625 -34.52 -22.60 -11.27
CA GLN A 625 -35.49 -23.66 -10.87
C GLN A 625 -36.34 -24.23 -12.04
N SER A 626 -35.87 -24.06 -13.27
CA SER A 626 -36.52 -24.55 -14.49
C SER A 626 -37.94 -24.04 -14.68
N ASP A 627 -38.25 -22.80 -14.33
CA ASP A 627 -39.54 -22.18 -14.53
C ASP A 627 -39.47 -20.69 -14.90
N ILE A 628 -40.52 -20.17 -15.52
CA ILE A 628 -40.72 -18.76 -15.85
C ILE A 628 -42.18 -18.34 -15.72
N HIS A 629 -42.37 -17.04 -15.43
CA HIS A 629 -43.64 -16.37 -15.70
C HIS A 629 -43.52 -15.51 -16.96
N TYR A 630 -44.52 -15.55 -17.85
CA TYR A 630 -44.49 -14.74 -19.06
C TYR A 630 -45.86 -14.23 -19.45
N THR A 631 -45.88 -13.13 -20.16
CA THR A 631 -47.09 -12.60 -20.83
C THR A 631 -46.79 -12.10 -22.25
N ALA A 632 -47.75 -12.23 -23.13
CA ALA A 632 -47.74 -11.66 -24.48
C ALA A 632 -48.51 -10.32 -24.57
N ALA A 633 -49.37 -10.05 -23.61
CA ALA A 633 -50.30 -8.92 -23.69
C ALA A 633 -49.67 -7.60 -23.18
N ASP A 634 -49.78 -6.55 -23.97
CA ASP A 634 -49.36 -5.21 -23.55
C ASP A 634 -50.31 -4.68 -22.47
N GLY A 635 -49.77 -3.95 -21.51
CA GLY A 635 -50.48 -3.43 -20.37
C GLY A 635 -50.48 -4.34 -19.14
N GLU A 636 -50.12 -5.60 -19.28
CA GLU A 636 -49.96 -6.49 -18.14
C GLU A 636 -48.71 -6.19 -17.35
N ALA A 637 -48.76 -6.38 -16.03
CA ALA A 637 -47.72 -5.94 -15.14
C ALA A 637 -47.34 -7.02 -14.11
N PHE A 638 -46.14 -6.85 -13.57
CA PHE A 638 -45.72 -7.47 -12.28
C PHE A 638 -45.34 -6.38 -11.31
N THR A 639 -45.49 -6.68 -10.04
CA THR A 639 -45.03 -5.82 -8.94
C THR A 639 -44.23 -6.65 -7.97
N ILE A 640 -43.03 -6.17 -7.62
CA ILE A 640 -42.21 -6.79 -6.61
C ILE A 640 -42.07 -5.83 -5.42
N HIS A 641 -42.43 -6.34 -4.24
CA HIS A 641 -42.17 -5.67 -2.98
C HIS A 641 -40.91 -6.26 -2.35
N PHE A 642 -39.95 -5.44 -2.01
CA PHE A 642 -38.69 -5.90 -1.46
C PHE A 642 -38.19 -4.97 -0.35
N ASN A 643 -37.25 -5.51 0.46
CA ASN A 643 -36.56 -4.73 1.49
C ASN A 643 -35.05 -4.76 1.19
N GLY A 644 -34.43 -3.61 1.15
CA GLY A 644 -32.99 -3.53 0.86
C GLY A 644 -32.54 -2.23 0.21
N THR A 645 -31.37 -2.26 -0.41
CA THR A 645 -30.75 -1.09 -1.07
C THR A 645 -30.75 -1.19 -2.60
N GLY A 646 -31.45 -2.18 -3.15
CA GLY A 646 -31.58 -2.37 -4.59
C GLY A 646 -32.29 -3.63 -4.99
N VAL A 647 -32.58 -3.76 -6.29
CA VAL A 647 -33.24 -4.90 -6.89
C VAL A 647 -32.81 -5.12 -8.32
N MET A 648 -32.61 -6.37 -8.70
CA MET A 648 -32.34 -6.81 -10.06
C MET A 648 -33.44 -7.75 -10.56
N MET A 649 -33.95 -7.54 -11.76
CA MET A 649 -34.84 -8.45 -12.45
C MET A 649 -34.08 -9.16 -13.55
N VAL A 650 -34.25 -10.47 -13.64
CA VAL A 650 -33.70 -11.32 -14.70
C VAL A 650 -34.85 -12.03 -15.42
N GLY A 651 -34.78 -12.07 -16.73
CA GLY A 651 -35.76 -12.76 -17.57
C GLY A 651 -35.13 -13.20 -18.87
N ASN A 652 -35.97 -13.50 -19.84
CA ASN A 652 -35.54 -13.81 -21.23
C ASN A 652 -35.77 -12.61 -22.12
N GLY A 653 -34.87 -12.42 -23.11
CA GLY A 653 -34.77 -11.19 -23.86
C GLY A 653 -35.73 -11.08 -25.05
N LEU A 654 -37.01 -10.75 -24.82
CA LEU A 654 -38.02 -10.74 -25.90
C LEU A 654 -39.02 -9.58 -25.89
N GLY A 655 -39.01 -8.65 -24.96
CA GLY A 655 -40.03 -7.61 -24.87
C GLY A 655 -39.57 -6.26 -24.36
N GLU A 656 -40.48 -5.31 -24.30
CA GLU A 656 -40.25 -3.98 -23.74
C GLU A 656 -41.04 -3.81 -22.44
N ILE A 657 -40.40 -3.26 -21.43
CA ILE A 657 -40.95 -3.06 -20.08
C ILE A 657 -40.78 -1.59 -19.67
N ASP A 658 -41.89 -0.97 -19.25
CA ASP A 658 -41.84 0.29 -18.54
C ASP A 658 -41.74 0.01 -17.04
N PHE A 659 -40.63 0.46 -16.43
CA PHE A 659 -40.39 0.32 -15.02
C PHE A 659 -40.77 1.58 -14.23
N SER A 660 -41.34 1.38 -13.03
CA SER A 660 -41.54 2.40 -12.01
C SER A 660 -41.05 1.89 -10.65
N LEU A 661 -40.54 2.79 -9.83
CA LEU A 661 -40.05 2.53 -8.48
C LEU A 661 -40.78 3.44 -7.49
N ASP A 662 -41.37 2.84 -6.46
CA ASP A 662 -42.12 3.57 -5.40
C ASP A 662 -43.17 4.52 -6.01
N GLY A 663 -43.89 4.05 -7.03
CA GLY A 663 -44.91 4.80 -7.75
C GLY A 663 -44.39 5.87 -8.73
N LYS A 664 -43.06 6.05 -8.86
CA LYS A 664 -42.48 7.03 -9.79
C LYS A 664 -41.96 6.35 -11.04
N PRO A 665 -42.29 6.87 -12.25
CA PRO A 665 -41.72 6.39 -13.50
C PRO A 665 -40.17 6.39 -13.45
N LEU A 666 -39.53 5.30 -13.92
CA LEU A 666 -38.11 5.14 -13.91
C LEU A 666 -37.49 5.14 -15.30
N LYS A 667 -37.72 4.09 -16.05
CA LYS A 667 -37.24 3.95 -17.45
C LYS A 667 -37.96 2.85 -18.23
N ARG A 668 -37.89 2.96 -19.52
CA ARG A 668 -38.25 1.87 -20.45
C ARG A 668 -37.02 1.03 -20.75
N VAL A 669 -37.16 -0.29 -20.70
CA VAL A 669 -36.10 -1.25 -21.03
C VAL A 669 -36.61 -2.13 -22.18
N ASN A 670 -35.80 -2.20 -23.24
CA ASN A 670 -36.00 -3.14 -24.31
C ASN A 670 -35.11 -4.37 -24.06
N MET A 671 -35.76 -5.50 -23.77
CA MET A 671 -35.06 -6.76 -23.52
C MET A 671 -34.80 -7.57 -24.80
N ASN A 672 -35.14 -7.07 -26.01
CA ASN A 672 -34.89 -7.72 -27.29
C ASN A 672 -33.38 -7.81 -27.55
N ALA A 673 -32.72 -8.75 -26.92
CA ALA A 673 -31.40 -9.15 -27.32
C ALA A 673 -31.50 -10.03 -28.57
N SER A 674 -30.55 -9.99 -29.47
CA SER A 674 -30.49 -10.84 -30.65
C SER A 674 -30.53 -12.32 -30.28
N GLY A 675 -31.69 -12.96 -30.40
CA GLY A 675 -31.97 -14.34 -30.04
C GLY A 675 -32.60 -14.51 -28.66
N ASN A 676 -33.42 -15.54 -28.55
CA ASN A 676 -34.03 -15.94 -27.27
C ASN A 676 -32.95 -16.50 -26.34
N ARG A 677 -32.45 -15.67 -25.47
CA ARG A 677 -31.39 -16.01 -24.48
C ARG A 677 -31.95 -15.98 -23.09
N PRO A 678 -31.72 -17.04 -22.27
CA PRO A 678 -32.03 -16.99 -20.86
C PRO A 678 -31.09 -16.02 -20.10
N HIS A 679 -31.51 -15.57 -18.92
CA HIS A 679 -30.72 -14.72 -18.01
C HIS A 679 -30.35 -13.33 -18.56
N VAL A 680 -31.24 -12.69 -19.26
CA VAL A 680 -31.08 -11.27 -19.62
C VAL A 680 -31.49 -10.41 -18.43
N VAL A 681 -30.59 -9.53 -18.02
CA VAL A 681 -30.90 -8.56 -16.97
C VAL A 681 -31.84 -7.49 -17.54
N GLY A 682 -33.06 -7.45 -17.05
CA GLY A 682 -34.02 -6.42 -17.42
C GLY A 682 -33.76 -5.09 -16.78
N ILE A 683 -33.52 -5.12 -15.48
CA ILE A 683 -33.14 -3.94 -14.72
C ILE A 683 -32.25 -4.37 -13.54
N ASP A 684 -31.29 -3.54 -13.19
CA ASP A 684 -30.51 -3.66 -11.98
C ASP A 684 -30.43 -2.27 -11.34
N LEU A 685 -30.99 -2.13 -10.14
CA LEU A 685 -31.06 -0.89 -9.38
C LEU A 685 -30.25 -1.07 -8.11
N THR A 686 -29.38 -0.12 -7.82
CA THR A 686 -28.56 -0.04 -6.59
C THR A 686 -28.65 1.37 -6.03
N GLY A 687 -28.21 1.55 -4.78
CA GLY A 687 -28.15 2.88 -4.15
C GLY A 687 -29.48 3.40 -3.63
N LEU A 688 -30.50 2.54 -3.48
CA LEU A 688 -31.74 2.90 -2.81
C LEU A 688 -31.50 3.08 -1.31
N PRO A 689 -32.26 3.93 -0.63
CA PRO A 689 -32.28 3.96 0.83
C PRO A 689 -32.60 2.55 1.37
N ASN A 690 -31.94 2.13 2.44
CA ASN A 690 -32.24 0.82 3.01
C ASN A 690 -33.65 0.83 3.59
N GLY A 691 -34.55 0.07 3.01
CA GLY A 691 -35.96 0.06 3.40
C GLY A 691 -36.85 -0.73 2.47
N LYS A 692 -38.17 -0.57 2.65
CA LYS A 692 -39.17 -1.20 1.81
C LYS A 692 -39.34 -0.41 0.52
N HIS A 693 -39.37 -1.12 -0.58
CA HIS A 693 -39.53 -0.57 -1.93
C HIS A 693 -40.48 -1.39 -2.76
N GLU A 694 -41.05 -0.77 -3.80
CA GLU A 694 -41.91 -1.38 -4.78
C GLU A 694 -41.35 -1.12 -6.17
N LEU A 695 -40.98 -2.20 -6.90
CA LEU A 695 -40.64 -2.14 -8.33
C LEU A 695 -41.80 -2.72 -9.15
N LYS A 696 -42.35 -1.92 -10.05
CA LYS A 696 -43.37 -2.34 -10.98
C LYS A 696 -42.84 -2.35 -12.40
N GLY A 697 -43.08 -3.44 -13.14
CA GLY A 697 -42.78 -3.55 -14.56
C GLY A 697 -44.07 -3.76 -15.37
N VAL A 698 -44.30 -2.93 -16.37
CA VAL A 698 -45.45 -3.03 -17.29
C VAL A 698 -44.95 -3.39 -18.67
N LYS A 699 -45.48 -4.48 -19.26
CA LYS A 699 -45.18 -4.81 -20.63
C LYS A 699 -45.81 -3.77 -21.59
N VAL A 700 -45.01 -3.24 -22.52
CA VAL A 700 -45.45 -2.19 -23.45
C VAL A 700 -45.11 -2.47 -24.91
N GLY A 701 -44.43 -3.58 -25.20
CA GLY A 701 -44.07 -3.94 -26.57
C GLY A 701 -43.32 -5.27 -26.69
N GLY A 702 -43.07 -5.71 -27.91
CA GLY A 702 -42.42 -6.98 -28.22
C GLY A 702 -43.30 -8.21 -28.01
N PRO A 703 -42.85 -9.42 -28.43
CA PRO A 703 -43.67 -10.60 -28.39
C PRO A 703 -44.02 -11.06 -26.99
N TYR A 704 -43.08 -11.10 -26.09
CA TYR A 704 -43.23 -11.56 -24.70
C TYR A 704 -42.37 -10.76 -23.71
N VAL A 705 -42.88 -10.64 -22.49
CA VAL A 705 -42.04 -10.35 -21.34
C VAL A 705 -41.98 -11.61 -20.49
N GLN A 706 -40.79 -12.04 -20.14
CA GLN A 706 -40.55 -13.24 -19.35
C GLN A 706 -39.77 -12.87 -18.07
N VAL A 707 -40.25 -13.34 -16.95
CA VAL A 707 -39.65 -13.14 -15.63
C VAL A 707 -39.13 -14.49 -15.15
N ASP A 708 -37.83 -14.59 -14.90
CA ASP A 708 -37.14 -15.77 -14.39
C ASP A 708 -36.89 -15.67 -12.89
N LEU A 709 -36.17 -14.65 -12.45
CA LEU A 709 -35.87 -14.44 -11.03
C LEU A 709 -35.68 -12.95 -10.71
N PHE A 710 -35.70 -12.68 -9.41
CA PHE A 710 -35.28 -11.40 -8.85
C PHE A 710 -34.13 -11.58 -7.87
N ARG A 711 -33.32 -10.54 -7.70
CA ARG A 711 -32.34 -10.44 -6.65
C ARG A 711 -32.52 -9.13 -5.91
N THR A 712 -32.56 -9.16 -4.60
CA THR A 712 -32.61 -7.96 -3.75
C THR A 712 -31.29 -7.74 -3.04
N TYR A 713 -30.88 -6.49 -2.92
CA TYR A 713 -29.66 -6.12 -2.22
C TYR A 713 -29.94 -5.95 -0.73
N ASN A 714 -29.61 -6.98 0.04
CA ASN A 714 -29.88 -7.05 1.48
C ASN A 714 -28.62 -6.69 2.30
N PRO A 715 -28.54 -5.50 2.92
CA PRO A 715 -27.37 -5.08 3.70
C PRO A 715 -27.23 -5.81 5.04
N ALA A 716 -28.26 -6.52 5.50
CA ALA A 716 -28.19 -7.32 6.73
C ALA A 716 -27.67 -8.75 6.48
N GLY A 717 -27.50 -9.14 5.21
CA GLY A 717 -27.09 -10.48 4.81
C GLY A 717 -25.61 -10.56 4.40
N GLY A 718 -25.18 -11.77 4.02
CA GLY A 718 -23.87 -12.04 3.48
C GLY A 718 -22.93 -12.78 4.42
N SER A 719 -21.81 -13.23 3.85
CA SER A 719 -20.76 -13.97 4.58
C SER A 719 -19.48 -13.16 4.76
N TRP A 720 -19.61 -11.85 4.82
CA TRP A 720 -18.49 -10.93 4.97
C TRP A 720 -17.76 -11.12 6.29
N LYS A 721 -16.48 -11.42 6.21
CA LYS A 721 -15.57 -11.59 7.35
C LYS A 721 -14.59 -10.45 7.40
N ALA A 722 -14.41 -9.90 8.58
CA ALA A 722 -13.38 -8.90 8.82
C ALA A 722 -12.02 -9.57 9.00
N SER A 723 -10.99 -9.01 8.41
CA SER A 723 -9.61 -9.45 8.54
C SER A 723 -8.65 -8.27 8.38
N GLY A 724 -7.36 -8.53 8.54
CA GLY A 724 -6.34 -7.48 8.51
C GLY A 724 -6.30 -6.63 9.79
N PRO A 725 -5.31 -5.76 9.92
CA PRO A 725 -5.18 -4.85 11.06
C PRO A 725 -6.42 -3.96 11.19
N ASN A 726 -6.93 -3.82 12.41
CA ASN A 726 -8.14 -3.03 12.70
C ASN A 726 -9.35 -3.39 11.84
N ASN A 727 -9.46 -4.66 11.42
CA ASN A 727 -10.54 -5.13 10.55
C ASN A 727 -10.66 -4.33 9.24
N SER A 728 -9.53 -3.87 8.69
CA SER A 728 -9.50 -3.00 7.51
C SER A 728 -9.87 -3.70 6.21
N ILE A 729 -9.81 -5.03 6.18
CA ILE A 729 -10.22 -5.83 5.03
C ILE A 729 -11.55 -6.53 5.32
N ARG A 730 -12.41 -6.54 4.32
CA ARG A 730 -13.61 -7.38 4.29
C ARG A 730 -13.48 -8.40 3.19
N SER A 731 -13.67 -9.66 3.53
CA SER A 731 -13.58 -10.78 2.59
C SER A 731 -14.86 -11.58 2.57
N THR A 732 -15.25 -12.08 1.40
CA THR A 732 -16.36 -13.03 1.28
C THR A 732 -16.04 -14.14 0.27
N ASP A 733 -16.52 -15.35 0.56
CA ASP A 733 -16.49 -16.52 -0.32
C ASP A 733 -17.82 -16.76 -1.04
N ARG A 734 -18.88 -16.10 -0.60
CA ARG A 734 -20.25 -16.27 -1.13
C ARG A 734 -20.44 -15.44 -2.41
N SER A 735 -20.86 -16.08 -3.50
CA SER A 735 -21.32 -15.40 -4.70
C SER A 735 -22.57 -14.58 -4.41
N GLU A 736 -22.71 -13.45 -5.12
CA GLU A 736 -23.78 -12.47 -4.95
C GLU A 736 -23.68 -11.62 -3.68
N ASP A 737 -22.64 -11.80 -2.85
CA ASP A 737 -22.31 -10.79 -1.85
C ASP A 737 -21.84 -9.51 -2.52
N PHE A 738 -22.23 -8.36 -1.97
CA PHE A 738 -21.92 -7.05 -2.52
C PHE A 738 -21.33 -6.10 -1.49
N VAL A 739 -20.61 -5.12 -1.99
CA VAL A 739 -20.22 -3.91 -1.25
C VAL A 739 -20.68 -2.70 -2.02
N GLN A 740 -21.20 -1.71 -1.32
CA GLN A 740 -21.71 -0.46 -1.89
C GLN A 740 -21.09 0.74 -1.17
N LEU A 741 -20.75 1.76 -1.95
CA LEU A 741 -20.34 3.06 -1.47
C LEU A 741 -21.13 4.15 -2.20
N ASP A 742 -21.82 5.00 -1.42
CA ASP A 742 -22.36 6.26 -1.92
C ASP A 742 -21.32 7.36 -1.73
N PHE A 743 -21.04 8.09 -2.78
CA PHE A 743 -20.05 9.15 -2.75
C PHE A 743 -20.45 10.34 -3.62
N ALA A 744 -19.91 11.53 -3.32
CA ALA A 744 -19.94 12.67 -4.21
C ALA A 744 -18.53 12.91 -4.75
N GLY A 745 -18.37 13.08 -6.06
CA GLY A 745 -17.05 13.28 -6.65
C GLY A 745 -17.00 13.03 -8.15
N THR A 746 -15.86 13.36 -8.74
CA THR A 746 -15.65 13.26 -10.20
C THR A 746 -14.94 11.98 -10.63
N ALA A 747 -14.45 11.19 -9.67
CA ALA A 747 -13.86 9.89 -9.91
C ALA A 747 -13.88 9.03 -8.63
N VAL A 748 -13.81 7.72 -8.81
CA VAL A 748 -13.69 6.75 -7.72
C VAL A 748 -12.77 5.60 -8.12
N GLN A 749 -11.99 5.12 -7.17
CA GLN A 749 -11.19 3.91 -7.29
C GLN A 749 -11.64 2.88 -6.27
N PHE A 750 -11.67 1.62 -6.68
CA PHE A 750 -11.79 0.48 -5.79
C PHE A 750 -10.41 -0.15 -5.57
N LEU A 751 -10.05 -0.33 -4.33
CA LEU A 751 -8.73 -0.72 -3.86
C LEU A 751 -8.82 -2.05 -3.10
N ALA A 752 -8.10 -3.06 -3.58
CA ALA A 752 -8.06 -4.36 -2.92
C ALA A 752 -6.80 -5.16 -3.27
N PRO A 753 -6.41 -6.13 -2.44
CA PRO A 753 -5.35 -7.08 -2.77
C PRO A 753 -5.80 -8.04 -3.87
N GLN A 754 -4.84 -8.62 -4.60
CA GLN A 754 -5.09 -9.69 -5.56
C GLN A 754 -4.40 -10.99 -5.11
N GLY A 755 -4.83 -12.15 -5.61
CA GLY A 755 -4.20 -13.42 -5.27
C GLY A 755 -4.74 -14.61 -6.05
N PRO A 756 -4.08 -15.79 -5.90
CA PRO A 756 -4.41 -16.98 -6.68
C PRO A 756 -5.75 -17.62 -6.31
N ASP A 757 -6.32 -17.24 -5.18
CA ASP A 757 -7.61 -17.70 -4.68
C ASP A 757 -8.71 -16.63 -4.80
N ARG A 758 -8.44 -15.53 -5.48
CA ARG A 758 -9.38 -14.44 -5.68
C ARG A 758 -10.25 -14.66 -6.93
N GLY A 759 -11.38 -13.97 -6.96
CA GLY A 759 -12.43 -14.17 -7.95
C GLY A 759 -12.76 -12.95 -8.79
N THR A 760 -13.88 -13.03 -9.48
CA THR A 760 -14.39 -11.95 -10.33
C THR A 760 -15.46 -11.14 -9.63
N ILE A 761 -15.45 -9.84 -9.91
CA ILE A 761 -16.36 -8.84 -9.36
C ILE A 761 -17.03 -8.12 -10.53
N GLU A 762 -18.33 -7.96 -10.46
CA GLU A 762 -19.06 -7.08 -11.36
C GLU A 762 -19.22 -5.70 -10.72
N VAL A 763 -18.90 -4.67 -11.48
CA VAL A 763 -18.87 -3.28 -11.02
C VAL A 763 -20.05 -2.54 -11.61
N PHE A 764 -20.86 -1.95 -10.73
CA PHE A 764 -21.98 -1.10 -11.07
C PHE A 764 -21.69 0.33 -10.64
N LEU A 765 -22.02 1.28 -11.51
CA LEU A 765 -22.05 2.70 -11.19
C LEU A 765 -23.45 3.22 -11.48
N ASP A 766 -24.09 3.81 -10.49
CA ASP A 766 -25.45 4.35 -10.57
C ASP A 766 -26.46 3.34 -11.16
N GLY A 767 -26.32 2.09 -10.70
CA GLY A 767 -27.19 0.99 -11.14
C GLY A 767 -26.88 0.43 -12.54
N GLN A 768 -25.86 0.92 -13.24
CA GLN A 768 -25.46 0.40 -14.53
C GLN A 768 -24.20 -0.47 -14.38
N SER A 769 -24.21 -1.69 -14.95
CA SER A 769 -23.00 -2.51 -15.03
C SER A 769 -22.00 -1.83 -15.99
N VAL A 770 -20.85 -1.43 -15.45
CA VAL A 770 -19.84 -0.69 -16.22
C VAL A 770 -18.65 -1.56 -16.58
N ARG A 771 -18.34 -2.59 -15.76
CA ARG A 771 -17.17 -3.44 -15.97
C ARG A 771 -17.26 -4.71 -15.14
N GLN A 772 -16.62 -5.77 -15.63
CA GLN A 772 -16.26 -6.92 -14.83
C GLN A 772 -14.75 -6.91 -14.60
N ILE A 773 -14.31 -7.12 -13.39
CA ILE A 773 -12.89 -7.16 -12.99
C ILE A 773 -12.54 -8.52 -12.41
N ASN A 774 -11.28 -8.91 -12.56
CA ASN A 774 -10.76 -10.13 -11.99
C ASN A 774 -9.73 -9.78 -10.90
N GLN A 775 -10.01 -10.21 -9.68
CA GLN A 775 -9.10 -10.04 -8.55
C GLN A 775 -8.07 -11.18 -8.47
N TYR A 776 -8.18 -12.19 -9.33
CA TYR A 776 -7.21 -13.27 -9.44
C TYR A 776 -5.87 -12.74 -9.96
N HIS A 777 -4.80 -13.16 -9.31
CA HIS A 777 -3.43 -13.03 -9.78
C HIS A 777 -2.66 -14.30 -9.38
N GLY A 778 -1.73 -14.77 -10.21
CA GLY A 778 -0.99 -16.02 -9.97
C GLY A 778 -0.15 -16.02 -8.68
N THR A 779 0.21 -14.84 -8.18
CA THR A 779 0.85 -14.63 -6.88
C THR A 779 0.00 -13.65 -6.06
N ARG A 780 0.20 -13.61 -4.75
CA ARG A 780 -0.45 -12.57 -3.93
C ARG A 780 0.15 -11.21 -4.26
N MET A 781 -0.72 -10.28 -4.57
CA MET A 781 -0.39 -8.89 -4.88
C MET A 781 -0.94 -7.98 -3.80
N SER A 782 -0.23 -6.90 -3.56
CA SER A 782 -0.68 -5.86 -2.66
C SER A 782 -1.94 -5.16 -3.12
N ILE A 783 -2.45 -4.28 -2.25
CA ILE A 783 -3.56 -3.40 -2.56
C ILE A 783 -3.24 -2.56 -3.78
N SER A 784 -4.09 -2.71 -4.78
CA SER A 784 -4.01 -1.94 -6.01
C SER A 784 -5.39 -1.45 -6.42
N PRO A 785 -5.52 -0.40 -7.23
CA PRO A 785 -6.79 -0.04 -7.81
C PRO A 785 -7.18 -1.07 -8.86
N LEU A 786 -8.16 -1.86 -8.54
CA LEU A 786 -8.72 -2.86 -9.47
C LEU A 786 -9.63 -2.22 -10.50
N VAL A 787 -10.23 -1.10 -10.16
CA VAL A 787 -11.00 -0.27 -11.08
C VAL A 787 -10.85 1.20 -10.74
N THR A 788 -10.76 2.02 -11.76
CA THR A 788 -10.82 3.48 -11.69
C THR A 788 -11.90 3.95 -12.65
N LEU A 789 -12.89 4.68 -12.12
CA LEU A 789 -13.94 5.32 -12.87
C LEU A 789 -13.72 6.84 -12.80
N THR A 790 -13.57 7.47 -13.96
CA THR A 790 -13.26 8.92 -14.09
C THR A 790 -14.27 9.60 -15.01
N GLY A 791 -14.27 10.94 -15.00
CA GLY A 791 -15.16 11.72 -15.86
C GLY A 791 -16.60 11.74 -15.36
N LEU A 792 -16.82 11.50 -14.06
CA LEU A 792 -18.11 11.59 -13.43
C LEU A 792 -18.49 13.07 -13.21
N THR A 793 -19.78 13.34 -13.17
CA THR A 793 -20.27 14.66 -12.69
C THR A 793 -19.93 14.82 -11.21
N ASN A 794 -19.75 16.05 -10.73
CA ASN A 794 -19.51 16.29 -9.31
C ASN A 794 -20.81 16.23 -8.50
N GLU A 795 -21.46 15.08 -8.54
CA GLU A 795 -22.75 14.80 -7.92
C GLU A 795 -22.65 13.53 -7.07
N ARG A 796 -23.76 13.13 -6.46
CA ARG A 796 -23.84 11.87 -5.73
C ARG A 796 -23.89 10.70 -6.70
N HIS A 797 -23.02 9.74 -6.47
CA HIS A 797 -22.93 8.48 -7.20
C HIS A 797 -23.00 7.29 -6.24
N THR A 798 -23.40 6.16 -6.75
CA THR A 798 -23.37 4.87 -6.05
C THR A 798 -22.48 3.90 -6.81
N LEU A 799 -21.38 3.49 -6.20
CA LEU A 799 -20.55 2.38 -6.64
C LEU A 799 -20.99 1.11 -5.93
N CYS A 800 -21.37 0.06 -6.67
CA CYS A 800 -21.67 -1.24 -6.13
C CYS A 800 -20.81 -2.32 -6.80
N LEU A 801 -20.20 -3.17 -5.99
CA LEU A 801 -19.34 -4.26 -6.42
C LEU A 801 -19.95 -5.58 -5.98
N VAL A 802 -20.18 -6.50 -6.91
CA VAL A 802 -20.85 -7.79 -6.63
C VAL A 802 -19.92 -8.94 -6.97
N LYS A 803 -19.67 -9.82 -6.01
CA LYS A 803 -18.90 -11.05 -6.24
C LYS A 803 -19.64 -11.99 -7.18
N LYS A 804 -18.96 -12.46 -8.22
CA LYS A 804 -19.55 -13.40 -9.20
C LYS A 804 -18.95 -14.79 -9.11
N ARG A 805 -17.65 -14.94 -9.28
CA ARG A 805 -16.96 -16.25 -9.37
C ARG A 805 -15.68 -16.25 -8.53
N GLY A 806 -15.09 -17.44 -8.39
CA GLY A 806 -13.84 -17.65 -7.64
C GLY A 806 -14.07 -17.86 -6.15
N LYS A 807 -12.98 -18.19 -5.42
CA LYS A 807 -13.10 -18.60 -4.02
C LYS A 807 -13.40 -17.41 -3.12
N PHE A 808 -12.61 -16.33 -3.22
CA PHE A 808 -12.79 -15.14 -2.39
C PHE A 808 -12.79 -13.86 -3.22
N ILE A 809 -13.35 -12.79 -2.68
CA ILE A 809 -13.01 -11.41 -3.00
C ILE A 809 -12.66 -10.68 -1.72
N ASP A 810 -11.76 -9.71 -1.83
CA ASP A 810 -11.39 -8.80 -0.75
C ASP A 810 -11.76 -7.37 -1.11
N VAL A 811 -12.12 -6.60 -0.09
CA VAL A 811 -12.36 -5.16 -0.17
C VAL A 811 -11.55 -4.50 0.91
N GLU A 812 -10.73 -3.51 0.57
CA GLU A 812 -9.98 -2.76 1.57
C GLU A 812 -10.40 -1.29 1.64
N ALA A 813 -10.46 -0.62 0.51
CA ALA A 813 -10.81 0.80 0.50
C ALA A 813 -11.36 1.26 -0.85
N PHE A 814 -11.91 2.46 -0.82
CA PHE A 814 -12.25 3.26 -1.99
C PHE A 814 -11.54 4.60 -1.89
N ARG A 815 -11.08 5.12 -3.03
CA ARG A 815 -10.57 6.49 -3.10
C ARG A 815 -11.51 7.32 -3.95
N VAL A 816 -12.11 8.32 -3.34
CA VAL A 816 -13.03 9.26 -3.98
C VAL A 816 -12.28 10.55 -4.29
N PHE A 817 -12.42 11.06 -5.50
CA PHE A 817 -11.83 12.33 -5.93
C PHE A 817 -12.92 13.37 -6.07
N GLN A 818 -12.71 14.49 -5.39
CA GLN A 818 -13.60 15.64 -5.43
C GLN A 818 -12.85 16.86 -5.95
N PRO A 819 -13.48 17.73 -6.77
CA PRO A 819 -12.92 19.06 -6.99
C PRO A 819 -12.77 19.73 -5.62
N ALA A 820 -11.63 20.37 -5.38
CA ALA A 820 -11.52 21.18 -4.19
C ALA A 820 -12.50 22.34 -4.28
N THR A 821 -13.20 22.59 -3.20
CA THR A 821 -13.94 23.84 -3.02
C THR A 821 -12.97 25.03 -3.10
N PRO A 822 -13.27 26.08 -3.84
CA PRO A 822 -12.41 27.26 -3.99
C PRO A 822 -11.94 27.85 -2.67
#